data_b710b7a816b47d3cc5df7529cde75e9c
#
_entry.id   b710b7a816b47d3cc5df7529cde75e9c
#
_cell.length_a   1.000
_cell.length_b   1.000
_cell.length_c   1.000
_cell.angle_alpha   90.00
_cell.angle_beta   90.00
_cell.angle_gamma   90.00
#
_symmetry.space_group_name_H-M   'P 1'
#
loop_
_entity.id
_entity.type
_entity.pdbx_description
1 polymer ?
#
loop_
_entity_poly.entity_id
_entity_poly.type
_entity_poly.pdbx_seq_one_letter_code
_entity_poly.pdbx_strand_id
1 'polypeptide(L)'
;MNNTLLKIFFACICIGYTFSINAQESINGRIFDEHKQGLDAAVVMLVSLPDNVLTETTVTDCNGYFHLPVHKGEFLLCIRTLGYKEIKKNIDISGSKTIPDFYLEPDEISLQDVVVTARKSRPMTTSLNGKIHINVAQSYLTDIGNALDVLKHSPGVSVNNKGEISLASLGGTAIYVNGRKIMLQGDELSTYLRSMSSEKISQIEISHNPNASFGSEGAGGIINIILKTSEISGLFVMTSHSVGYWENLKQNSEFAISYNTNKWQLGLNYNHSLGYHSMDYGYEKVQNGDKSVSETSDTDKRNTYSAGIDFSWQPNQKNKLFMNSTINVLVGPGETETTTEIYQGTNLLDNILKARNNYLEQKNLQYSNSVNYQCKPSSKMQLSFSADWTHFDGKARCEQPNEYFSTANTPIRSELFYSEPDKDIDIYALLADYKYNPNAQNEILAGVKTTLINSSNTFLFKKNGVVDTQRSNSFHYKEKNLEAYAQYTHTWNKIELSAGMRMEYMHTYNRLLSQTNQDSETNNQSHFRLFPNLSASYSINEKSKIALLYSRRQDKPRYEDLNPFEYLLDELSYWKGNPFLKPQISNKIMLSYTFGNLSLNLYYNKLNDYFTSITDVYGDNKTIMTTKNIGKQQQLGLDAIFSKRVASWWQFSTNAGLYYFMNKLDYETYKHEYKRPSCFLSATNSIFLPVGITLELSGRYYSKRQGGSYEVSKPTGSMDIDINKSWNDGRMRLSLLMTDIFHTERWDSYGIKDVLNISSWGHGESRKVMLRFSYSFGKQKFEKVDKNIEELNRL
;
A
#
# COMPACT_ATOMS: atom_id res chain seq x y z
N MET A 1 27.78 -18.91 14.32
CA MET A 1 26.48 -19.24 13.67
C MET A 1 26.21 -20.70 13.98
N ASN A 2 25.18 -20.98 14.78
CA ASN A 2 24.90 -22.33 15.22
C ASN A 2 24.39 -23.19 14.07
N ASN A 3 24.98 -24.38 13.91
CA ASN A 3 24.62 -25.41 12.93
C ASN A 3 23.13 -25.82 12.91
N THR A 4 22.34 -25.39 13.85
CA THR A 4 20.91 -25.72 13.99
C THR A 4 20.02 -24.97 12.98
N LEU A 5 20.33 -23.71 12.66
CA LEU A 5 19.56 -22.93 11.67
C LEU A 5 19.79 -23.42 10.23
N LEU A 6 21.00 -23.89 9.93
CA LEU A 6 21.30 -24.45 8.62
C LEU A 6 20.61 -25.82 8.40
N LYS A 7 20.45 -26.61 9.47
CA LYS A 7 19.72 -27.89 9.42
C LYS A 7 18.21 -27.70 9.27
N ILE A 8 17.62 -26.68 9.86
CA ILE A 8 16.20 -26.33 9.70
C ILE A 8 15.95 -25.81 8.27
N PHE A 9 16.86 -25.04 7.72
CA PHE A 9 16.76 -24.55 6.33
C PHE A 9 16.82 -25.70 5.31
N PHE A 10 17.71 -26.68 5.50
CA PHE A 10 17.77 -27.86 4.65
C PHE A 10 16.59 -28.81 4.85
N ALA A 11 16.05 -28.95 6.06
CA ALA A 11 14.87 -29.78 6.32
C ALA A 11 13.60 -29.20 5.64
N CYS A 12 13.44 -27.88 5.60
CA CYS A 12 12.34 -27.22 4.86
C CYS A 12 12.46 -27.36 3.33
N ILE A 13 13.68 -27.50 2.80
CA ILE A 13 13.91 -27.75 1.35
C ILE A 13 13.64 -29.21 0.99
N CYS A 14 13.93 -30.16 1.89
CA CYS A 14 13.72 -31.61 1.62
C CYS A 14 12.27 -32.07 1.71
N ILE A 15 11.38 -31.35 2.40
CA ILE A 15 9.93 -31.70 2.46
C ILE A 15 9.21 -31.36 1.14
N GLY A 16 9.82 -30.60 0.23
CA GLY A 16 9.24 -30.23 -1.08
C GLY A 16 9.38 -31.29 -2.20
N TYR A 17 10.06 -32.41 -1.98
CA TYR A 17 10.45 -33.33 -3.06
C TYR A 17 9.70 -34.69 -3.12
N THR A 18 8.46 -34.79 -2.65
CA THR A 18 7.60 -35.95 -2.95
C THR A 18 6.31 -35.52 -3.63
N PHE A 19 6.41 -34.93 -4.82
CA PHE A 19 5.28 -34.88 -5.74
C PHE A 19 5.39 -36.02 -6.74
N SER A 20 4.52 -36.98 -6.59
CA SER A 20 4.26 -38.01 -7.59
C SER A 20 3.86 -37.33 -8.90
N ILE A 21 4.60 -37.58 -9.96
CA ILE A 21 4.20 -37.25 -11.32
C ILE A 21 3.00 -38.13 -11.66
N ASN A 22 1.79 -37.65 -11.41
CA ASN A 22 0.60 -38.27 -11.99
C ASN A 22 0.60 -37.94 -13.47
N ALA A 23 0.59 -38.91 -14.33
CA ALA A 23 0.40 -38.71 -15.76
C ALA A 23 -0.92 -37.96 -15.98
N GLN A 24 -0.85 -36.78 -16.55
CA GLN A 24 -2.01 -35.94 -16.84
C GLN A 24 -2.77 -36.59 -17.99
N GLU A 25 -4.00 -37.03 -17.73
CA GLU A 25 -4.87 -37.59 -18.74
C GLU A 25 -5.35 -36.49 -19.70
N SER A 26 -5.74 -36.81 -20.92
CA SER A 26 -6.17 -35.86 -21.91
C SER A 26 -7.35 -36.33 -22.75
N ILE A 27 -8.19 -35.41 -23.18
CA ILE A 27 -9.24 -35.63 -24.16
C ILE A 27 -8.84 -34.96 -25.47
N ASN A 28 -8.99 -35.70 -26.57
CA ASN A 28 -8.78 -35.21 -27.93
C ASN A 28 -10.05 -35.39 -28.76
N GLY A 29 -10.35 -34.50 -29.68
CA GLY A 29 -11.48 -34.56 -30.57
C GLY A 29 -11.40 -33.60 -31.73
N ARG A 30 -12.36 -33.65 -32.66
CA ARG A 30 -12.46 -32.70 -33.78
C ARG A 30 -13.85 -32.11 -33.84
N ILE A 31 -13.91 -30.88 -34.33
CA ILE A 31 -15.15 -30.11 -34.53
C ILE A 31 -15.23 -29.69 -36.01
N PHE A 32 -16.37 -29.98 -36.61
CA PHE A 32 -16.65 -29.71 -38.00
C PHE A 32 -17.92 -28.85 -38.16
N ASP A 33 -18.00 -28.15 -39.26
CA ASP A 33 -19.25 -27.52 -39.73
C ASP A 33 -20.16 -28.53 -40.45
N GLU A 34 -21.31 -28.07 -40.94
CA GLU A 34 -22.26 -28.86 -41.72
C GLU A 34 -21.70 -29.36 -43.07
N HIS A 35 -20.62 -28.75 -43.54
CA HIS A 35 -19.91 -29.13 -44.79
C HIS A 35 -18.71 -30.06 -44.51
N LYS A 36 -18.55 -30.53 -43.29
CA LYS A 36 -17.42 -31.38 -42.84
C LYS A 36 -16.05 -30.69 -42.94
N GLN A 37 -16.03 -29.35 -42.88
CA GLN A 37 -14.79 -28.60 -42.78
C GLN A 37 -14.45 -28.38 -41.31
N GLY A 38 -13.19 -28.49 -40.94
CA GLY A 38 -12.74 -28.25 -39.58
C GLY A 38 -13.02 -26.80 -39.13
N LEU A 39 -13.66 -26.59 -38.01
CA LEU A 39 -13.96 -25.28 -37.46
C LEU A 39 -12.77 -24.78 -36.62
N ASP A 40 -12.14 -23.71 -37.09
CA ASP A 40 -11.06 -23.00 -36.42
C ASP A 40 -11.61 -22.15 -35.26
N ALA A 41 -10.82 -22.04 -34.20
CA ALA A 41 -11.12 -21.21 -33.04
C ALA A 41 -12.46 -21.51 -32.32
N ALA A 42 -13.03 -22.72 -32.51
CA ALA A 42 -14.17 -23.16 -31.71
C ALA A 42 -13.75 -23.41 -30.27
N VAL A 43 -14.42 -22.80 -29.31
CA VAL A 43 -14.13 -22.90 -27.88
C VAL A 43 -14.69 -24.20 -27.34
N VAL A 44 -13.84 -25.03 -26.73
CA VAL A 44 -14.20 -26.28 -26.07
C VAL A 44 -13.96 -26.12 -24.58
N MET A 45 -15.02 -26.22 -23.78
CA MET A 45 -15.01 -26.05 -22.33
C MET A 45 -15.40 -27.32 -21.63
N LEU A 46 -14.72 -27.61 -20.51
CA LEU A 46 -15.01 -28.75 -19.65
C LEU A 46 -15.47 -28.23 -18.29
N VAL A 47 -16.68 -28.62 -17.88
CA VAL A 47 -17.30 -28.21 -16.63
C VAL A 47 -17.49 -29.45 -15.76
N SER A 48 -16.97 -29.45 -14.53
CA SER A 48 -17.12 -30.57 -13.59
C SER A 48 -18.55 -30.73 -13.08
N LEU A 49 -19.02 -32.00 -12.95
CA LEU A 49 -20.32 -32.32 -12.34
C LEU A 49 -20.09 -32.98 -10.96
N PRO A 50 -20.95 -32.72 -9.93
CA PRO A 50 -22.18 -31.90 -9.99
C PRO A 50 -21.98 -30.39 -9.75
N ASP A 51 -20.74 -29.92 -9.49
CA ASP A 51 -20.46 -28.58 -8.98
C ASP A 51 -20.60 -27.47 -10.03
N ASN A 52 -20.78 -27.80 -11.31
CA ASN A 52 -20.85 -26.88 -12.45
C ASN A 52 -19.68 -25.86 -12.52
N VAL A 53 -18.47 -26.29 -12.17
CA VAL A 53 -17.27 -25.46 -12.20
C VAL A 53 -16.49 -25.70 -13.51
N LEU A 54 -16.18 -24.62 -14.25
CA LEU A 54 -15.32 -24.70 -15.43
C LEU A 54 -13.92 -25.17 -15.02
N THR A 55 -13.52 -26.36 -15.53
CA THR A 55 -12.26 -26.99 -15.14
C THR A 55 -11.15 -26.67 -16.13
N GLU A 56 -11.45 -26.81 -17.44
CA GLU A 56 -10.48 -26.56 -18.51
C GLU A 56 -11.15 -25.95 -19.75
N THR A 57 -10.37 -25.25 -20.57
CA THR A 57 -10.82 -24.64 -21.82
C THR A 57 -9.71 -24.69 -22.85
N THR A 58 -10.05 -25.02 -24.07
CA THR A 58 -9.16 -24.94 -25.24
C THR A 58 -9.90 -24.38 -26.44
N VAL A 59 -9.18 -24.15 -27.54
CA VAL A 59 -9.75 -23.79 -28.82
C VAL A 59 -9.26 -24.75 -29.88
N THR A 60 -10.06 -24.96 -30.90
CA THR A 60 -9.66 -25.79 -32.04
C THR A 60 -8.63 -25.10 -32.94
N ASP A 61 -7.78 -25.88 -33.57
CA ASP A 61 -6.91 -25.44 -34.65
C ASP A 61 -7.66 -25.30 -36.00
N CYS A 62 -6.96 -24.89 -37.04
CA CYS A 62 -7.51 -24.72 -38.40
C CYS A 62 -8.07 -26.00 -39.05
N ASN A 63 -7.80 -27.19 -38.51
CA ASN A 63 -8.37 -28.47 -38.91
C ASN A 63 -9.49 -28.93 -37.98
N GLY A 64 -9.93 -28.06 -37.02
CA GLY A 64 -10.95 -28.38 -36.07
C GLY A 64 -10.47 -29.26 -34.90
N TYR A 65 -9.18 -29.51 -34.75
CA TYR A 65 -8.63 -30.38 -33.74
C TYR A 65 -8.47 -29.66 -32.42
N PHE A 66 -8.83 -30.32 -31.29
CA PHE A 66 -8.58 -29.81 -29.92
C PHE A 66 -7.97 -30.86 -29.02
N HIS A 67 -7.25 -30.37 -27.99
CA HIS A 67 -6.63 -31.15 -26.94
C HIS A 67 -6.89 -30.47 -25.60
N LEU A 68 -7.42 -31.25 -24.61
CA LEU A 68 -7.72 -30.81 -23.25
C LEU A 68 -7.06 -31.74 -22.24
N PRO A 69 -6.17 -31.23 -21.37
CA PRO A 69 -5.69 -31.96 -20.22
C PRO A 69 -6.82 -32.07 -19.18
N VAL A 70 -7.02 -33.26 -18.58
CA VAL A 70 -8.15 -33.52 -17.68
C VAL A 70 -7.76 -34.45 -16.54
N HIS A 71 -8.59 -34.48 -15.49
CA HIS A 71 -8.56 -35.47 -14.41
C HIS A 71 -9.75 -36.41 -14.54
N LYS A 72 -9.69 -37.56 -13.87
CA LYS A 72 -10.81 -38.52 -13.83
C LYS A 72 -12.04 -37.89 -13.17
N GLY A 73 -13.20 -38.10 -13.74
CA GLY A 73 -14.48 -37.61 -13.23
C GLY A 73 -15.55 -37.46 -14.29
N GLU A 74 -16.74 -37.02 -13.84
CA GLU A 74 -17.85 -36.68 -14.71
C GLU A 74 -17.82 -35.21 -15.06
N PHE A 75 -17.97 -34.89 -16.36
CA PHE A 75 -17.89 -33.54 -16.87
C PHE A 75 -18.99 -33.28 -17.89
N LEU A 76 -19.40 -31.99 -17.98
CA LEU A 76 -20.18 -31.46 -19.07
C LEU A 76 -19.21 -30.80 -20.07
N LEU A 77 -19.11 -31.39 -21.27
CA LEU A 77 -18.38 -30.81 -22.41
C LEU A 77 -19.29 -29.82 -23.11
N CYS A 78 -18.86 -28.57 -23.22
CA CYS A 78 -19.53 -27.49 -23.91
C CYS A 78 -18.67 -27.04 -25.10
N ILE A 79 -19.24 -27.08 -26.31
CA ILE A 79 -18.59 -26.63 -27.54
C ILE A 79 -19.32 -25.41 -28.08
N ARG A 80 -18.61 -24.33 -28.34
CA ARG A 80 -19.20 -23.06 -28.77
C ARG A 80 -18.33 -22.35 -29.79
N THR A 81 -18.95 -21.86 -30.84
CA THR A 81 -18.32 -20.95 -31.82
C THR A 81 -19.36 -19.97 -32.39
N LEU A 82 -18.88 -18.87 -32.93
CA LEU A 82 -19.76 -17.82 -33.47
C LEU A 82 -20.51 -18.35 -34.70
N GLY A 83 -21.82 -18.13 -34.70
CA GLY A 83 -22.69 -18.54 -35.86
C GLY A 83 -23.17 -19.98 -35.80
N TYR A 84 -22.87 -20.76 -34.75
CA TYR A 84 -23.31 -22.15 -34.60
C TYR A 84 -24.02 -22.40 -33.28
N LYS A 85 -24.90 -23.39 -33.23
CA LYS A 85 -25.58 -23.83 -32.00
C LYS A 85 -24.60 -24.46 -31.03
N GLU A 86 -24.72 -24.09 -29.75
CA GLU A 86 -23.91 -24.68 -28.69
C GLU A 86 -24.22 -26.16 -28.48
N ILE A 87 -23.19 -27.02 -28.42
CA ILE A 87 -23.32 -28.43 -28.03
C ILE A 87 -22.96 -28.60 -26.57
N LYS A 88 -23.84 -29.27 -25.79
CA LYS A 88 -23.59 -29.70 -24.40
C LYS A 88 -23.72 -31.20 -24.30
N LYS A 89 -22.68 -31.88 -23.80
CA LYS A 89 -22.66 -33.35 -23.64
C LYS A 89 -21.99 -33.78 -22.36
N ASN A 90 -22.68 -34.59 -21.58
CA ASN A 90 -22.05 -35.22 -20.42
C ASN A 90 -21.05 -36.27 -20.86
N ILE A 91 -19.87 -36.25 -20.29
CA ILE A 91 -18.80 -37.22 -20.56
C ILE A 91 -18.21 -37.70 -19.23
N ASP A 92 -17.99 -39.02 -19.15
CA ASP A 92 -17.27 -39.64 -18.07
C ASP A 92 -15.85 -39.98 -18.52
N ILE A 93 -14.87 -39.50 -17.76
CA ILE A 93 -13.45 -39.62 -18.06
C ILE A 93 -12.80 -40.57 -17.06
N SER A 94 -12.50 -41.73 -17.51
CA SER A 94 -11.79 -42.78 -16.74
C SER A 94 -10.32 -42.96 -17.15
N GLY A 95 -9.88 -42.26 -18.20
CA GLY A 95 -8.52 -42.26 -18.77
C GLY A 95 -8.39 -41.35 -19.99
N SER A 96 -7.20 -41.21 -20.57
CA SER A 96 -6.99 -40.48 -21.84
C SER A 96 -7.88 -41.05 -22.93
N LYS A 97 -8.69 -40.24 -23.60
CA LYS A 97 -9.73 -40.67 -24.53
C LYS A 97 -9.81 -39.76 -25.74
N THR A 98 -9.89 -40.35 -26.93
CA THR A 98 -10.36 -39.64 -28.12
C THR A 98 -11.87 -39.74 -28.16
N ILE A 99 -12.55 -38.60 -28.15
CA ILE A 99 -14.01 -38.55 -28.24
C ILE A 99 -14.45 -38.45 -29.71
N PRO A 100 -15.70 -38.91 -30.04
CA PRO A 100 -16.24 -38.79 -31.42
C PRO A 100 -16.21 -37.37 -31.92
N ASP A 101 -16.13 -37.21 -33.23
CA ASP A 101 -16.20 -35.94 -33.92
C ASP A 101 -17.54 -35.26 -33.68
N PHE A 102 -17.53 -33.94 -33.53
CA PHE A 102 -18.71 -33.10 -33.38
C PHE A 102 -18.98 -32.32 -34.62
N TYR A 103 -20.23 -32.23 -35.01
CA TYR A 103 -20.72 -31.45 -36.16
C TYR A 103 -21.64 -30.37 -35.59
N LEU A 104 -21.32 -29.11 -35.84
CA LEU A 104 -22.09 -27.98 -35.38
C LEU A 104 -23.10 -27.53 -36.46
N GLU A 105 -24.33 -27.30 -36.04
CA GLU A 105 -25.37 -26.74 -36.91
C GLU A 105 -25.35 -25.21 -36.85
N PRO A 106 -25.54 -24.51 -38.01
CA PRO A 106 -25.65 -23.04 -37.99
C PRO A 106 -26.77 -22.56 -37.08
N ASP A 107 -26.54 -21.46 -36.38
CA ASP A 107 -27.54 -20.78 -35.54
C ASP A 107 -27.93 -19.46 -36.19
N GLU A 108 -29.14 -19.41 -36.78
CA GLU A 108 -29.66 -18.22 -37.46
C GLU A 108 -30.24 -17.17 -36.48
N ILE A 109 -30.28 -17.42 -35.21
CA ILE A 109 -30.96 -16.57 -34.22
C ILE A 109 -30.09 -16.12 -33.08
N SER A 110 -29.96 -14.80 -33.00
CA SER A 110 -29.77 -13.99 -31.79
C SER A 110 -28.39 -13.87 -31.23
N LEU A 111 -27.81 -12.73 -31.47
CA LEU A 111 -26.88 -12.02 -30.59
C LEU A 111 -27.49 -11.76 -29.20
N GLN A 112 -27.71 -12.76 -28.41
CA GLN A 112 -27.83 -12.61 -26.95
C GLN A 112 -26.50 -13.03 -26.32
N ASP A 113 -25.76 -12.05 -25.89
CA ASP A 113 -24.56 -12.24 -25.09
C ASP A 113 -24.82 -13.14 -23.88
N VAL A 114 -24.51 -14.42 -23.98
CA VAL A 114 -24.36 -15.26 -22.81
C VAL A 114 -22.98 -15.02 -22.27
N VAL A 115 -22.88 -14.07 -21.38
CA VAL A 115 -21.69 -13.87 -20.58
C VAL A 115 -21.57 -15.05 -19.60
N VAL A 116 -20.80 -16.07 -19.98
CA VAL A 116 -20.37 -17.09 -19.02
C VAL A 116 -19.39 -16.40 -18.06
N THR A 117 -19.90 -15.90 -16.94
CA THR A 117 -19.09 -15.43 -15.82
C THR A 117 -18.58 -16.62 -15.02
N ALA A 118 -17.71 -17.43 -15.62
CA ALA A 118 -16.80 -18.21 -14.82
C ALA A 118 -15.87 -17.22 -14.13
N ARG A 119 -16.14 -16.86 -12.89
CA ARG A 119 -15.21 -16.11 -12.05
C ARG A 119 -13.96 -16.97 -11.88
N LYS A 120 -12.98 -16.79 -12.76
CA LYS A 120 -11.64 -17.35 -12.55
C LYS A 120 -11.12 -16.62 -11.31
N SER A 121 -11.16 -17.28 -10.15
CA SER A 121 -10.63 -16.70 -8.91
C SER A 121 -9.14 -16.45 -9.14
N ARG A 122 -8.76 -15.16 -9.14
CA ARG A 122 -7.36 -14.79 -9.31
C ARG A 122 -6.64 -14.98 -7.98
N PRO A 123 -5.36 -15.38 -8.00
CA PRO A 123 -4.56 -15.40 -6.78
C PRO A 123 -4.60 -14.03 -6.12
N MET A 124 -4.66 -13.99 -4.78
CA MET A 124 -4.60 -12.74 -4.02
C MET A 124 -3.30 -11.98 -4.32
N THR A 125 -2.20 -12.70 -4.47
CA THR A 125 -0.88 -12.13 -4.72
C THR A 125 -0.24 -12.81 -5.90
N THR A 126 0.26 -12.03 -6.85
CA THR A 126 1.09 -12.49 -7.98
C THR A 126 2.35 -11.65 -8.07
N SER A 127 3.44 -12.21 -8.59
CA SER A 127 4.67 -11.46 -8.78
C SER A 127 5.20 -11.66 -10.20
N LEU A 128 5.64 -10.59 -10.82
CA LEU A 128 6.23 -10.58 -12.14
C LEU A 128 7.28 -9.47 -12.25
N ASN A 129 8.50 -9.81 -12.72
CA ASN A 129 9.61 -8.87 -12.89
C ASN A 129 9.91 -8.02 -11.62
N GLY A 130 9.85 -8.63 -10.43
CA GLY A 130 10.05 -7.93 -9.16
C GLY A 130 8.91 -6.97 -8.78
N LYS A 131 7.78 -6.97 -9.50
CA LYS A 131 6.54 -6.29 -9.13
C LYS A 131 5.58 -7.28 -8.49
N ILE A 132 4.99 -6.89 -7.39
CA ILE A 132 3.98 -7.67 -6.67
C ILE A 132 2.62 -7.06 -6.97
N HIS A 133 1.67 -7.87 -7.38
CA HIS A 133 0.29 -7.47 -7.61
C HIS A 133 -0.60 -8.15 -6.57
N ILE A 134 -1.32 -7.37 -5.79
CA ILE A 134 -2.26 -7.82 -4.77
C ILE A 134 -3.67 -7.53 -5.27
N ASN A 135 -4.46 -8.56 -5.48
CA ASN A 135 -5.84 -8.45 -5.94
C ASN A 135 -6.75 -8.09 -4.75
N VAL A 136 -7.14 -6.83 -4.65
CA VAL A 136 -8.03 -6.34 -3.60
C VAL A 136 -9.48 -6.67 -3.92
N ALA A 137 -9.91 -6.44 -5.16
CA ALA A 137 -11.31 -6.57 -5.58
C ALA A 137 -11.89 -7.98 -5.41
N GLN A 138 -11.06 -9.02 -5.32
CA GLN A 138 -11.46 -10.41 -5.20
C GLN A 138 -10.88 -11.09 -3.95
N SER A 139 -10.53 -10.30 -2.91
CA SER A 139 -10.02 -10.78 -1.63
C SER A 139 -10.78 -10.12 -0.49
N TYR A 140 -10.57 -10.58 0.75
CA TYR A 140 -11.11 -9.97 1.97
C TYR A 140 -10.71 -8.50 2.14
N LEU A 141 -9.62 -8.07 1.51
CA LEU A 141 -9.14 -6.68 1.58
C LEU A 141 -10.16 -5.67 1.06
N THR A 142 -11.11 -6.09 0.22
CA THR A 142 -12.19 -5.20 -0.23
C THR A 142 -13.17 -4.83 0.90
N ASP A 143 -13.25 -5.63 1.97
CA ASP A 143 -14.19 -5.45 3.07
C ASP A 143 -13.58 -4.76 4.29
N ILE A 144 -12.28 -4.50 4.28
CA ILE A 144 -11.52 -4.05 5.44
C ILE A 144 -11.78 -2.57 5.82
N GLY A 145 -12.34 -1.76 4.92
CA GLY A 145 -12.78 -0.39 5.18
C GLY A 145 -12.17 0.64 4.23
N ASN A 146 -10.91 0.98 4.36
CA ASN A 146 -10.27 2.05 3.60
C ASN A 146 -8.89 1.64 3.04
N ALA A 147 -8.29 2.50 2.20
CA ALA A 147 -7.03 2.19 1.54
C ALA A 147 -5.87 2.03 2.52
N LEU A 148 -5.81 2.78 3.62
CA LEU A 148 -4.74 2.62 4.62
C LEU A 148 -4.83 1.25 5.30
N ASP A 149 -6.04 0.81 5.63
CA ASP A 149 -6.26 -0.52 6.19
C ASP A 149 -5.94 -1.62 5.16
N VAL A 150 -6.27 -1.44 3.88
CA VAL A 150 -5.85 -2.35 2.81
C VAL A 150 -4.33 -2.46 2.76
N LEU A 151 -3.61 -1.35 2.81
CA LEU A 151 -2.15 -1.36 2.82
C LEU A 151 -1.60 -2.05 4.07
N LYS A 152 -2.16 -1.78 5.25
CA LYS A 152 -1.77 -2.42 6.51
C LYS A 152 -1.87 -3.94 6.47
N HIS A 153 -2.87 -4.47 5.76
CA HIS A 153 -3.11 -5.91 5.61
C HIS A 153 -2.51 -6.48 4.31
N SER A 154 -1.84 -5.64 3.51
CA SER A 154 -1.20 -6.09 2.27
C SER A 154 0.13 -6.78 2.55
N PRO A 155 0.41 -7.94 1.93
CA PRO A 155 1.68 -8.65 2.09
C PRO A 155 2.89 -7.76 1.76
N GLY A 156 3.89 -7.73 2.66
CA GLY A 156 5.12 -6.97 2.47
C GLY A 156 5.01 -5.48 2.77
N VAL A 157 3.85 -4.97 3.14
CA VAL A 157 3.63 -3.58 3.56
C VAL A 157 3.55 -3.52 5.08
N SER A 158 4.22 -2.55 5.67
CA SER A 158 4.13 -2.22 7.08
C SER A 158 3.59 -0.80 7.23
N VAL A 159 2.60 -0.62 8.08
CA VAL A 159 2.05 0.68 8.44
C VAL A 159 2.22 0.82 9.96
N ASN A 160 2.95 1.84 10.40
CA ASN A 160 3.14 2.09 11.83
C ASN A 160 1.95 2.87 12.43
N ASN A 161 1.99 3.14 13.73
CA ASN A 161 0.91 3.82 14.44
C ASN A 161 0.68 5.26 14.01
N LYS A 162 1.70 5.90 13.42
CA LYS A 162 1.61 7.24 12.82
C LYS A 162 1.09 7.21 11.38
N GLY A 163 0.74 6.03 10.84
CA GLY A 163 0.29 5.88 9.47
C GLY A 163 1.41 5.91 8.43
N GLU A 164 2.67 5.85 8.84
CA GLU A 164 3.80 5.81 7.92
C GLU A 164 3.89 4.43 7.26
N ILE A 165 4.03 4.44 5.94
CA ILE A 165 4.00 3.23 5.11
C ILE A 165 5.43 2.88 4.69
N SER A 166 5.82 1.63 4.91
CA SER A 166 7.11 1.11 4.49
C SER A 166 6.99 -0.26 3.84
N LEU A 167 7.92 -0.56 2.93
CA LEU A 167 8.02 -1.87 2.29
C LEU A 167 9.15 -2.67 2.93
N ALA A 168 8.84 -3.85 3.43
CA ALA A 168 9.81 -4.84 3.89
C ALA A 168 10.87 -4.28 4.87
N SER A 169 10.45 -3.40 5.79
CA SER A 169 11.33 -2.67 6.71
C SER A 169 12.38 -1.76 6.03
N LEU A 170 12.24 -1.53 4.72
CA LEU A 170 12.97 -0.51 3.99
C LEU A 170 12.37 0.87 4.26
N GLY A 171 13.19 1.90 4.25
CA GLY A 171 12.77 3.30 4.41
C GLY A 171 11.74 3.72 3.35
N GLY A 172 11.42 4.98 3.32
CA GLY A 172 10.44 5.70 2.50
C GLY A 172 9.80 4.96 1.33
N THR A 173 8.49 4.92 1.33
CA THR A 173 7.71 4.33 0.26
C THR A 173 6.88 5.41 -0.40
N ALA A 174 7.00 5.59 -1.70
CA ALA A 174 6.18 6.55 -2.43
C ALA A 174 4.84 5.93 -2.83
N ILE A 175 3.75 6.62 -2.55
CA ILE A 175 2.38 6.16 -2.84
C ILE A 175 1.90 6.79 -4.14
N TYR A 176 1.32 5.96 -4.99
CA TYR A 176 0.70 6.32 -6.26
C TYR A 176 -0.74 5.85 -6.30
N VAL A 177 -1.59 6.56 -7.01
CA VAL A 177 -2.96 6.15 -7.34
C VAL A 177 -3.12 6.24 -8.86
N ASN A 178 -3.47 5.12 -9.49
CA ASN A 178 -3.54 5.00 -10.95
C ASN A 178 -2.28 5.52 -11.68
N GLY A 179 -1.09 5.21 -11.13
CA GLY A 179 0.20 5.63 -11.67
C GLY A 179 0.60 7.07 -11.38
N ARG A 180 -0.18 7.82 -10.59
CA ARG A 180 0.12 9.21 -10.21
C ARG A 180 0.59 9.27 -8.77
N LYS A 181 1.71 9.93 -8.54
CA LYS A 181 2.25 10.11 -7.20
C LYS A 181 1.33 11.01 -6.37
N ILE A 182 1.01 10.56 -5.17
CA ILE A 182 0.37 11.37 -4.15
C ILE A 182 1.45 12.20 -3.46
N MET A 183 1.32 13.52 -3.52
CA MET A 183 2.32 14.47 -3.03
C MET A 183 2.23 14.74 -1.53
N LEU A 184 1.24 14.15 -0.88
CA LEU A 184 1.03 14.21 0.56
C LEU A 184 1.98 13.27 1.29
N GLN A 185 2.28 13.58 2.55
CA GLN A 185 3.17 12.81 3.42
C GLN A 185 2.59 12.75 4.83
N GLY A 186 3.10 11.86 5.69
CA GLY A 186 2.71 11.81 7.10
C GLY A 186 1.21 11.71 7.33
N ASP A 187 0.69 12.57 8.18
CA ASP A 187 -0.73 12.59 8.58
C ASP A 187 -1.66 12.98 7.44
N GLU A 188 -1.21 13.86 6.53
CA GLU A 188 -1.99 14.28 5.37
C GLU A 188 -2.22 13.11 4.40
N LEU A 189 -1.18 12.31 4.16
CA LEU A 189 -1.27 11.08 3.35
C LEU A 189 -2.18 10.05 4.03
N SER A 190 -2.02 9.87 5.34
CA SER A 190 -2.85 8.96 6.13
C SER A 190 -4.32 9.35 6.07
N THR A 191 -4.63 10.64 6.21
CA THR A 191 -5.98 11.19 6.08
C THR A 191 -6.56 10.92 4.69
N TYR A 192 -5.78 11.16 3.64
CA TYR A 192 -6.20 10.87 2.26
C TYR A 192 -6.49 9.38 2.05
N LEU A 193 -5.62 8.49 2.51
CA LEU A 193 -5.81 7.04 2.36
C LEU A 193 -6.99 6.52 3.20
N ARG A 194 -7.23 7.08 4.38
CA ARG A 194 -8.43 6.76 5.19
C ARG A 194 -9.72 7.19 4.52
N SER A 195 -9.70 8.26 3.73
CA SER A 195 -10.86 8.73 2.98
C SER A 195 -11.17 7.90 1.74
N MET A 196 -10.27 7.04 1.29
CA MET A 196 -10.44 6.19 0.11
C MET A 196 -10.98 4.83 0.53
N SER A 197 -12.21 4.50 0.12
CA SER A 197 -12.82 3.19 0.41
C SER A 197 -12.05 2.04 -0.24
N SER A 198 -11.91 0.94 0.50
CA SER A 198 -11.32 -0.30 0.00
C SER A 198 -12.07 -0.90 -1.19
N GLU A 199 -13.38 -0.69 -1.27
CA GLU A 199 -14.20 -1.18 -2.39
C GLU A 199 -13.86 -0.52 -3.73
N LYS A 200 -13.31 0.69 -3.73
CA LYS A 200 -12.86 1.35 -4.96
C LYS A 200 -11.57 0.76 -5.52
N ILE A 201 -10.83 0.00 -4.71
CA ILE A 201 -9.53 -0.52 -5.10
C ILE A 201 -9.71 -1.81 -5.90
N SER A 202 -9.10 -1.86 -7.07
CA SER A 202 -9.00 -3.07 -7.89
C SER A 202 -7.84 -3.94 -7.43
N GLN A 203 -6.65 -3.34 -7.37
CA GLN A 203 -5.41 -4.02 -6.97
C GLN A 203 -4.40 -3.04 -6.39
N ILE A 204 -3.45 -3.58 -5.64
CA ILE A 204 -2.25 -2.88 -5.20
C ILE A 204 -1.06 -3.43 -5.98
N GLU A 205 -0.26 -2.55 -6.55
CA GLU A 205 1.00 -2.89 -7.21
C GLU A 205 2.15 -2.41 -6.34
N ILE A 206 3.04 -3.31 -5.96
CA ILE A 206 4.25 -2.98 -5.21
C ILE A 206 5.44 -3.19 -6.13
N SER A 207 6.29 -2.18 -6.27
CA SER A 207 7.54 -2.29 -7.00
C SER A 207 8.71 -1.87 -6.13
N HIS A 208 9.59 -2.81 -5.84
CA HIS A 208 10.83 -2.53 -5.12
C HIS A 208 11.88 -1.83 -6.00
N ASN A 209 11.72 -1.90 -7.32
CA ASN A 209 12.60 -1.28 -8.31
C ASN A 209 11.77 -0.67 -9.45
N PRO A 210 11.03 0.44 -9.19
CA PRO A 210 10.23 1.09 -10.23
C PRO A 210 11.12 1.72 -11.31
N ASN A 211 10.61 1.81 -12.53
CA ASN A 211 11.32 2.39 -13.66
C ASN A 211 11.44 3.93 -13.57
N ALA A 212 12.16 4.56 -14.51
CA ALA A 212 12.45 6.00 -14.47
C ALA A 212 11.22 6.91 -14.65
N SER A 213 10.08 6.40 -15.14
CA SER A 213 8.84 7.19 -15.25
C SER A 213 8.21 7.48 -13.88
N PHE A 214 8.42 6.61 -12.89
CA PHE A 214 8.07 6.90 -11.52
C PHE A 214 9.07 7.88 -10.91
N GLY A 215 8.62 8.83 -10.10
CA GLY A 215 9.47 9.84 -9.44
C GLY A 215 10.69 9.25 -8.73
N SER A 216 11.67 10.08 -8.39
CA SER A 216 12.91 9.67 -7.71
C SER A 216 12.71 9.20 -6.27
N GLU A 217 11.56 9.49 -5.65
CA GLU A 217 11.26 9.18 -4.27
C GLU A 217 10.79 7.73 -4.07
N GLY A 218 11.00 7.22 -2.84
CA GLY A 218 10.70 5.86 -2.44
C GLY A 218 11.94 4.97 -2.49
N ALA A 219 12.87 5.16 -1.55
CA ALA A 219 14.08 4.35 -1.41
C ALA A 219 13.75 2.87 -1.15
N GLY A 220 12.65 2.59 -0.43
CA GLY A 220 12.11 1.25 -0.24
C GLY A 220 11.45 0.68 -1.48
N GLY A 221 10.88 1.54 -2.32
CA GLY A 221 10.09 1.20 -3.50
C GLY A 221 8.85 2.09 -3.63
N ILE A 222 7.91 1.65 -4.47
CA ILE A 222 6.62 2.33 -4.63
C ILE A 222 5.46 1.38 -4.39
N ILE A 223 4.33 1.95 -3.98
CA ILE A 223 3.03 1.29 -3.95
C ILE A 223 2.10 2.07 -4.87
N ASN A 224 1.49 1.40 -5.84
CA ASN A 224 0.53 1.99 -6.75
C ASN A 224 -0.85 1.37 -6.50
N ILE A 225 -1.79 2.18 -6.06
CA ILE A 225 -3.18 1.80 -5.82
C ILE A 225 -3.94 1.94 -7.13
N ILE A 226 -4.39 0.84 -7.70
CA ILE A 226 -5.20 0.84 -8.93
C ILE A 226 -6.67 0.80 -8.55
N LEU A 227 -7.40 1.80 -9.00
CA LEU A 227 -8.83 1.91 -8.76
C LEU A 227 -9.62 1.12 -9.82
N LYS A 228 -10.80 0.69 -9.44
CA LYS A 228 -11.76 0.04 -10.35
C LYS A 228 -12.24 1.06 -11.39
N THR A 229 -12.32 0.63 -12.66
CA THR A 229 -12.88 1.40 -13.76
C THR A 229 -14.09 0.65 -14.36
N SER A 230 -15.08 1.37 -14.85
CA SER A 230 -16.24 0.78 -15.52
C SER A 230 -16.20 1.10 -17.01
N GLU A 231 -16.35 0.09 -17.89
CA GLU A 231 -16.33 0.24 -19.35
C GLU A 231 -17.68 0.08 -20.00
N ILE A 232 -18.72 -0.30 -19.26
CA ILE A 232 -20.03 -0.55 -19.85
C ILE A 232 -20.84 0.75 -19.89
N SER A 233 -21.42 1.04 -21.06
CA SER A 233 -22.37 2.13 -21.22
C SER A 233 -23.60 1.92 -20.35
N GLY A 234 -24.07 2.99 -19.68
CA GLY A 234 -25.26 3.00 -18.85
C GLY A 234 -25.02 3.50 -17.44
N LEU A 235 -26.04 3.36 -16.62
CA LEU A 235 -26.03 3.74 -15.22
C LEU A 235 -25.44 2.61 -14.36
N PHE A 236 -24.50 2.97 -13.49
CA PHE A 236 -24.00 2.13 -12.43
C PHE A 236 -24.18 2.83 -11.08
N VAL A 237 -24.71 2.13 -10.10
CA VAL A 237 -24.87 2.59 -8.73
C VAL A 237 -24.30 1.55 -7.80
N MET A 238 -23.51 1.97 -6.81
CA MET A 238 -22.99 1.13 -5.75
C MET A 238 -23.26 1.77 -4.40
N THR A 239 -23.68 0.98 -3.44
CA THR A 239 -23.76 1.39 -2.04
C THR A 239 -23.22 0.31 -1.14
N SER A 240 -22.51 0.71 -0.10
CA SER A 240 -22.12 -0.20 0.96
C SER A 240 -22.27 0.44 2.33
N HIS A 241 -22.52 -0.38 3.33
CA HIS A 241 -22.61 0.03 4.70
C HIS A 241 -21.96 -1.03 5.59
N SER A 242 -21.11 -0.59 6.52
CA SER A 242 -20.49 -1.47 7.50
C SER A 242 -20.59 -0.90 8.90
N VAL A 243 -20.82 -1.79 9.85
CA VAL A 243 -20.82 -1.51 11.28
C VAL A 243 -19.78 -2.42 11.91
N GLY A 244 -18.88 -1.83 12.69
CA GLY A 244 -17.85 -2.56 13.41
C GLY A 244 -17.84 -2.16 14.87
N TYR A 245 -17.44 -3.09 15.71
CA TYR A 245 -17.34 -2.90 17.14
C TYR A 245 -16.16 -3.67 17.72
N TRP A 246 -15.48 -3.05 18.65
CA TRP A 246 -14.68 -3.72 19.68
C TRP A 246 -14.74 -2.88 20.96
N GLU A 247 -13.89 -1.87 21.15
CA GLU A 247 -13.99 -0.91 22.24
C GLU A 247 -15.01 0.18 21.90
N ASN A 248 -14.98 0.63 20.64
CA ASN A 248 -15.85 1.67 20.15
C ASN A 248 -16.63 1.25 18.89
N LEU A 249 -17.84 1.77 18.77
CA LEU A 249 -18.65 1.60 17.57
C LEU A 249 -18.03 2.38 16.40
N LYS A 250 -17.90 1.71 15.26
CA LYS A 250 -17.43 2.29 14.01
C LYS A 250 -18.43 2.04 12.89
N GLN A 251 -18.62 3.03 12.06
CA GLN A 251 -19.55 2.98 10.95
C GLN A 251 -18.91 3.53 9.69
N ASN A 252 -19.00 2.79 8.59
CA ASN A 252 -18.56 3.27 7.29
C ASN A 252 -19.71 3.13 6.31
N SER A 253 -19.95 4.16 5.49
CA SER A 253 -20.91 4.10 4.39
C SER A 253 -20.29 4.66 3.13
N GLU A 254 -20.63 4.08 2.00
CA GLU A 254 -20.17 4.49 0.69
C GLU A 254 -21.35 4.50 -0.29
N PHE A 255 -21.36 5.51 -1.13
CA PHE A 255 -22.25 5.65 -2.25
C PHE A 255 -21.46 6.11 -3.47
N ALA A 256 -21.64 5.44 -4.58
CA ALA A 256 -21.09 5.84 -5.86
C ALA A 256 -22.12 5.68 -6.96
N ILE A 257 -22.21 6.66 -7.85
CA ILE A 257 -23.02 6.64 -9.03
C ILE A 257 -22.17 7.04 -10.23
N SER A 258 -22.24 6.32 -11.31
CA SER A 258 -21.61 6.71 -12.56
C SER A 258 -22.51 6.46 -13.75
N TYR A 259 -22.45 7.37 -14.70
CA TYR A 259 -23.09 7.22 -15.98
C TYR A 259 -22.08 7.26 -17.11
N ASN A 260 -22.01 6.19 -17.85
CA ASN A 260 -21.03 5.96 -18.89
C ASN A 260 -21.68 5.91 -20.25
N THR A 261 -21.09 6.59 -21.21
CA THR A 261 -21.41 6.51 -22.64
C THR A 261 -20.17 6.09 -23.41
N ASN A 262 -20.31 5.84 -24.71
CA ASN A 262 -19.16 5.52 -25.56
C ASN A 262 -18.13 6.67 -25.68
N LYS A 263 -18.49 7.90 -25.29
CA LYS A 263 -17.63 9.08 -25.46
C LYS A 263 -17.32 9.80 -24.16
N TRP A 264 -18.14 9.69 -23.13
CA TRP A 264 -17.92 10.35 -21.86
C TRP A 264 -18.44 9.52 -20.68
N GLN A 265 -17.86 9.75 -19.55
CA GLN A 265 -18.23 9.18 -18.27
C GLN A 265 -18.27 10.28 -17.24
N LEU A 266 -19.30 10.28 -16.41
CA LEU A 266 -19.41 11.11 -15.22
C LEU A 266 -19.63 10.20 -14.02
N GLY A 267 -18.81 10.36 -13.01
CA GLY A 267 -18.87 9.65 -11.73
C GLY A 267 -19.01 10.63 -10.57
N LEU A 268 -19.86 10.31 -9.62
CA LEU A 268 -19.96 10.96 -8.33
C LEU A 268 -19.75 9.91 -7.26
N ASN A 269 -18.99 10.24 -6.23
CA ASN A 269 -18.76 9.36 -5.12
C ASN A 269 -18.81 10.12 -3.81
N TYR A 270 -19.29 9.46 -2.77
CA TYR A 270 -19.33 9.94 -1.41
C TYR A 270 -19.05 8.78 -0.47
N ASN A 271 -18.23 9.02 0.52
CA ASN A 271 -18.06 8.07 1.63
C ASN A 271 -17.82 8.81 2.96
N HIS A 272 -18.21 8.16 4.04
CA HIS A 272 -17.84 8.60 5.38
C HIS A 272 -17.44 7.41 6.26
N SER A 273 -16.55 7.70 7.21
CA SER A 273 -16.17 6.80 8.29
C SER A 273 -16.34 7.54 9.61
N LEU A 274 -17.13 6.99 10.52
CA LEU A 274 -17.47 7.59 11.80
C LEU A 274 -17.05 6.67 12.94
N GLY A 275 -16.58 7.25 14.03
CA GLY A 275 -16.30 6.51 15.26
C GLY A 275 -15.13 7.05 16.06
N TYR A 276 -14.96 6.49 17.24
CA TYR A 276 -13.81 6.73 18.12
C TYR A 276 -12.73 5.70 17.86
N HIS A 277 -11.47 6.08 18.08
CA HIS A 277 -10.30 5.23 18.03
C HIS A 277 -9.58 5.34 19.36
N SER A 278 -9.34 4.22 20.01
CA SER A 278 -8.62 4.13 21.26
C SER A 278 -7.24 3.53 21.06
N MET A 279 -6.29 3.99 21.84
CA MET A 279 -4.92 3.49 21.88
C MET A 279 -4.37 3.65 23.28
N ASP A 280 -3.88 2.55 23.86
CA ASP A 280 -3.16 2.57 25.14
C ASP A 280 -1.69 2.32 24.91
N TYR A 281 -0.84 3.15 25.51
CA TYR A 281 0.61 3.03 25.35
C TYR A 281 1.34 3.59 26.58
N GLY A 282 2.61 3.21 26.69
CA GLY A 282 3.45 3.70 27.76
C GLY A 282 4.92 3.63 27.41
N TYR A 283 5.72 4.24 28.26
CA TYR A 283 7.17 4.10 28.22
C TYR A 283 7.77 4.06 29.63
N GLU A 284 8.89 3.37 29.73
CA GLU A 284 9.82 3.47 30.84
C GLU A 284 11.11 4.09 30.33
N LYS A 285 11.53 5.15 30.97
CA LYS A 285 12.77 5.89 30.69
C LYS A 285 13.65 5.91 31.90
N VAL A 286 14.92 5.48 31.76
CA VAL A 286 15.96 5.65 32.79
C VAL A 286 17.01 6.57 32.21
N GLN A 287 17.30 7.68 32.91
CA GLN A 287 18.25 8.70 32.51
C GLN A 287 19.07 9.10 33.71
N ASN A 288 20.39 8.98 33.66
CA ASN A 288 21.32 9.30 34.75
C ASN A 288 21.00 8.60 36.08
N GLY A 289 20.33 7.45 36.07
CA GLY A 289 19.92 6.72 37.23
C GLY A 289 18.50 7.06 37.74
N ASP A 290 17.90 8.13 37.27
CA ASP A 290 16.50 8.44 37.53
C ASP A 290 15.60 7.70 36.52
N LYS A 291 14.47 7.21 37.01
CA LYS A 291 13.50 6.46 36.22
C LYS A 291 12.19 7.24 36.14
N SER A 292 11.61 7.31 34.95
CA SER A 292 10.22 7.74 34.75
C SER A 292 9.41 6.66 34.03
N VAL A 293 8.17 6.46 34.49
CA VAL A 293 7.20 5.54 33.88
C VAL A 293 5.98 6.36 33.48
N SER A 294 5.59 6.26 32.22
CA SER A 294 4.44 6.96 31.70
C SER A 294 3.44 5.97 31.12
N GLU A 295 2.18 6.10 31.47
CA GLU A 295 1.06 5.35 30.91
C GLU A 295 0.06 6.34 30.33
N THR A 296 -0.36 6.09 29.11
CA THR A 296 -1.23 6.97 28.33
C THR A 296 -2.39 6.19 27.75
N SER A 297 -3.59 6.72 27.92
CA SER A 297 -4.80 6.31 27.20
C SER A 297 -5.24 7.44 26.26
N ASP A 298 -5.38 7.12 24.99
CA ASP A 298 -5.72 8.07 23.93
C ASP A 298 -7.04 7.65 23.27
N THR A 299 -8.00 8.57 23.19
CA THR A 299 -9.30 8.33 22.56
C THR A 299 -9.67 9.49 21.65
N ASP A 300 -9.56 9.26 20.34
CA ASP A 300 -9.85 10.24 19.31
C ASP A 300 -11.14 9.92 18.58
N LYS A 301 -12.01 10.89 18.43
CA LYS A 301 -13.09 10.83 17.46
C LYS A 301 -12.54 11.17 16.06
N ARG A 302 -12.56 10.21 15.17
CA ARG A 302 -12.03 10.38 13.79
C ARG A 302 -13.14 10.21 12.77
N ASN A 303 -13.90 11.28 12.55
CA ASN A 303 -14.91 11.30 11.51
C ASN A 303 -14.29 11.80 10.21
N THR A 304 -14.31 10.96 9.19
CA THR A 304 -13.85 11.32 7.85
C THR A 304 -15.00 11.37 6.88
N TYR A 305 -14.98 12.38 6.01
CA TYR A 305 -15.96 12.56 4.93
C TYR A 305 -15.18 12.79 3.64
N SER A 306 -15.57 12.14 2.57
CA SER A 306 -14.97 12.33 1.26
C SER A 306 -16.07 12.41 0.20
N ALA A 307 -15.93 13.39 -0.68
CA ALA A 307 -16.76 13.49 -1.88
C ALA A 307 -15.87 13.71 -3.09
N GLY A 308 -16.26 13.16 -4.24
CA GLY A 308 -15.47 13.28 -5.45
C GLY A 308 -16.32 13.27 -6.70
N ILE A 309 -15.80 13.93 -7.72
CA ILE A 309 -16.35 13.98 -9.07
C ILE A 309 -15.27 13.54 -10.04
N ASP A 310 -15.58 12.57 -10.86
CA ASP A 310 -14.73 12.07 -11.93
C ASP A 310 -15.41 12.35 -13.28
N PHE A 311 -14.71 12.97 -14.19
CA PHE A 311 -15.17 13.19 -15.56
C PHE A 311 -14.15 12.67 -16.55
N SER A 312 -14.57 11.84 -17.49
CA SER A 312 -13.74 11.35 -18.58
C SER A 312 -14.43 11.65 -19.91
N TRP A 313 -13.69 12.20 -20.84
CA TRP A 313 -14.18 12.49 -22.18
C TRP A 313 -13.23 11.94 -23.22
N GLN A 314 -13.72 11.05 -24.09
CA GLN A 314 -12.98 10.41 -25.16
C GLN A 314 -13.73 10.60 -26.48
N PRO A 315 -13.56 11.78 -27.13
CA PRO A 315 -14.28 12.08 -28.36
C PRO A 315 -13.96 11.11 -29.49
N ASN A 316 -12.76 10.55 -29.49
CA ASN A 316 -12.27 9.58 -30.46
C ASN A 316 -11.18 8.69 -29.83
N GLN A 317 -10.71 7.68 -30.56
CA GLN A 317 -9.68 6.75 -30.08
C GLN A 317 -8.31 7.40 -29.82
N LYS A 318 -8.08 8.61 -30.33
CA LYS A 318 -6.79 9.30 -30.21
C LYS A 318 -6.72 10.25 -29.03
N ASN A 319 -7.84 10.75 -28.54
CA ASN A 319 -7.88 11.81 -27.53
C ASN A 319 -8.72 11.40 -26.34
N LYS A 320 -8.18 11.55 -25.15
CA LYS A 320 -8.86 11.32 -23.87
C LYS A 320 -8.52 12.43 -22.91
N LEU A 321 -9.56 13.08 -22.35
CA LEU A 321 -9.45 14.01 -21.24
C LEU A 321 -10.01 13.31 -19.99
N PHE A 322 -9.31 13.42 -18.89
CA PHE A 322 -9.76 12.97 -17.59
C PHE A 322 -9.62 14.10 -16.58
N MET A 323 -10.66 14.33 -15.80
CA MET A 323 -10.69 15.30 -14.71
C MET A 323 -11.19 14.62 -13.45
N ASN A 324 -10.54 14.89 -12.34
CA ASN A 324 -10.94 14.43 -11.02
C ASN A 324 -10.87 15.60 -10.05
N SER A 325 -11.89 15.73 -9.21
CA SER A 325 -11.91 16.67 -8.10
C SER A 325 -12.39 15.96 -6.85
N THR A 326 -11.64 16.07 -5.76
CA THR A 326 -11.98 15.43 -4.48
C THR A 326 -11.85 16.42 -3.34
N ILE A 327 -12.75 16.30 -2.39
CA ILE A 327 -12.71 16.96 -1.09
C ILE A 327 -12.68 15.90 -0.01
N ASN A 328 -11.75 16.01 0.93
CA ASN A 328 -11.62 15.14 2.08
C ASN A 328 -11.64 16.01 3.34
N VAL A 329 -12.40 15.58 4.33
CA VAL A 329 -12.52 16.26 5.62
C VAL A 329 -12.33 15.24 6.73
N LEU A 330 -11.44 15.54 7.67
CA LEU A 330 -11.32 14.82 8.94
C LEU A 330 -11.69 15.79 10.06
N VAL A 331 -12.59 15.40 10.92
CA VAL A 331 -13.00 16.20 12.08
C VAL A 331 -13.26 15.31 13.29
N GLY A 332 -12.96 15.84 14.46
CA GLY A 332 -13.37 15.24 15.72
C GLY A 332 -12.53 15.75 16.90
N PRO A 333 -13.12 15.86 18.07
CA PRO A 333 -12.39 16.05 19.30
C PRO A 333 -11.66 14.78 19.70
N GLY A 334 -10.70 14.89 20.60
CA GLY A 334 -9.99 13.78 21.20
C GLY A 334 -9.56 14.11 22.61
N GLU A 335 -9.18 13.09 23.32
CA GLU A 335 -8.68 13.20 24.68
C GLU A 335 -7.56 12.20 24.90
N THR A 336 -6.44 12.68 25.47
CA THR A 336 -5.33 11.81 25.86
C THR A 336 -5.06 12.04 27.35
N GLU A 337 -5.16 10.98 28.13
CA GLU A 337 -4.82 11.01 29.55
C GLU A 337 -3.48 10.31 29.77
N THR A 338 -2.53 10.99 30.40
CA THR A 338 -1.20 10.48 30.70
C THR A 338 -0.91 10.61 32.19
N THR A 339 -0.47 9.53 32.80
CA THR A 339 0.10 9.55 34.16
C THR A 339 1.58 9.25 34.07
N THR A 340 2.43 10.12 34.63
CA THR A 340 3.87 9.93 34.64
C THR A 340 4.37 9.93 36.08
N GLU A 341 5.01 8.86 36.48
CA GLU A 341 5.66 8.67 37.78
C GLU A 341 7.17 8.83 37.62
N ILE A 342 7.80 9.53 38.56
CA ILE A 342 9.25 9.81 38.57
C ILE A 342 9.86 9.19 39.84
N TYR A 343 10.95 8.43 39.64
CA TYR A 343 11.66 7.73 40.68
C TYR A 343 13.11 8.20 40.72
N GLN A 344 13.62 8.39 41.94
CA GLN A 344 15.05 8.53 42.20
C GLN A 344 15.56 7.22 42.82
N GLY A 345 16.28 6.45 42.02
CA GLY A 345 16.58 5.05 42.37
C GLY A 345 15.29 4.22 42.44
N THR A 346 14.95 3.71 43.65
CA THR A 346 13.71 2.96 43.91
C THR A 346 12.59 3.80 44.54
N ASN A 347 12.86 5.06 44.89
CA ASN A 347 11.94 5.91 45.59
C ASN A 347 11.07 6.71 44.61
N LEU A 348 9.74 6.55 44.70
CA LEU A 348 8.78 7.39 44.02
C LEU A 348 8.82 8.82 44.60
N LEU A 349 8.97 9.81 43.71
CA LEU A 349 9.03 11.21 44.11
C LEU A 349 7.63 11.82 44.23
N ASP A 350 7.49 12.80 45.15
CA ASP A 350 6.31 13.64 45.26
C ASP A 350 6.18 14.62 44.07
N ASN A 351 5.97 14.07 42.88
CA ASN A 351 5.83 14.84 41.62
C ASN A 351 5.18 13.97 40.54
N ILE A 352 4.13 13.25 40.92
CA ILE A 352 3.36 12.44 39.97
C ILE A 352 2.61 13.38 39.01
N LEU A 353 2.95 13.35 37.73
CA LEU A 353 2.30 14.16 36.71
C LEU A 353 1.07 13.43 36.17
N LYS A 354 -0.10 14.10 36.21
CA LYS A 354 -1.29 13.71 35.47
C LYS A 354 -1.54 14.79 34.40
N ALA A 355 -1.31 14.46 33.17
CA ALA A 355 -1.54 15.33 32.01
C ALA A 355 -2.78 14.86 31.23
N ARG A 356 -3.60 15.80 30.85
CA ARG A 356 -4.77 15.51 30.02
C ARG A 356 -4.77 16.42 28.82
N ASN A 357 -4.59 15.87 27.63
CA ASN A 357 -4.68 16.63 26.40
C ASN A 357 -6.13 16.59 25.88
N ASN A 358 -6.82 17.72 25.94
CA ASN A 358 -8.15 17.88 25.38
C ASN A 358 -8.02 18.50 23.98
N TYR A 359 -8.20 17.73 22.96
CA TYR A 359 -8.26 18.21 21.58
C TYR A 359 -9.66 18.79 21.31
N LEU A 360 -9.80 20.09 21.55
CA LEU A 360 -11.07 20.82 21.42
C LEU A 360 -11.53 20.88 19.96
N GLU A 361 -10.58 21.03 19.05
CA GLU A 361 -10.80 21.03 17.60
C GLU A 361 -9.65 20.29 16.93
N GLN A 362 -9.99 19.37 16.06
CA GLN A 362 -9.08 18.80 15.09
C GLN A 362 -9.83 18.74 13.75
N LYS A 363 -9.36 19.51 12.78
CA LYS A 363 -9.97 19.60 11.46
C LYS A 363 -8.90 19.63 10.40
N ASN A 364 -8.93 18.65 9.51
CA ASN A 364 -8.11 18.64 8.30
C ASN A 364 -9.04 18.69 7.10
N LEU A 365 -8.82 19.66 6.23
CA LEU A 365 -9.55 19.85 4.99
C LEU A 365 -8.57 19.74 3.83
N GLN A 366 -8.88 18.91 2.84
CA GLN A 366 -8.06 18.73 1.66
C GLN A 366 -8.91 18.83 0.40
N TYR A 367 -8.47 19.65 -0.53
CA TYR A 367 -8.96 19.71 -1.90
C TYR A 367 -7.89 19.16 -2.83
N SER A 368 -8.26 18.29 -3.75
CA SER A 368 -7.35 17.79 -4.78
C SER A 368 -8.05 17.81 -6.13
N ASN A 369 -7.42 18.47 -7.09
CA ASN A 369 -7.91 18.60 -8.45
C ASN A 369 -6.85 18.12 -9.42
N SER A 370 -7.22 17.34 -10.40
CA SER A 370 -6.34 16.77 -11.39
C SER A 370 -6.98 16.84 -12.77
N VAL A 371 -6.24 17.32 -13.74
CA VAL A 371 -6.62 17.29 -15.16
C VAL A 371 -5.55 16.53 -15.92
N ASN A 372 -5.95 15.56 -16.70
CA ASN A 372 -5.05 14.78 -17.54
C ASN A 372 -5.58 14.70 -18.96
N TYR A 373 -4.76 15.11 -19.91
CA TYR A 373 -5.04 14.99 -21.33
C TYR A 373 -4.07 14.01 -21.97
N GLN A 374 -4.60 12.99 -22.63
CA GLN A 374 -3.84 11.99 -23.36
C GLN A 374 -4.16 12.09 -24.85
N CYS A 375 -3.10 12.18 -25.66
CA CYS A 375 -3.19 12.21 -27.11
C CYS A 375 -2.38 11.04 -27.69
N LYS A 376 -2.98 10.29 -28.63
CA LYS A 376 -2.35 9.22 -29.39
C LYS A 376 -2.34 9.59 -30.87
N PRO A 377 -1.36 10.40 -31.33
CA PRO A 377 -1.27 10.81 -32.74
C PRO A 377 -1.20 9.61 -33.68
N SER A 378 -0.56 8.53 -33.24
CA SER A 378 -0.49 7.25 -33.93
C SER A 378 -0.58 6.07 -32.95
N SER A 379 -0.71 4.84 -33.43
CA SER A 379 -0.64 3.63 -32.62
C SER A 379 0.73 3.45 -31.92
N LYS A 380 1.76 4.13 -32.40
CA LYS A 380 3.14 4.06 -31.87
C LYS A 380 3.47 5.18 -30.87
N MET A 381 2.67 6.25 -30.83
CA MET A 381 2.98 7.46 -30.06
C MET A 381 1.85 7.79 -29.09
N GLN A 382 2.22 8.13 -27.86
CA GLN A 382 1.31 8.66 -26.86
C GLN A 382 1.98 9.86 -26.15
N LEU A 383 1.23 10.93 -26.04
CA LEU A 383 1.57 12.11 -25.26
C LEU A 383 0.56 12.22 -24.11
N SER A 384 1.01 12.54 -22.93
CA SER A 384 0.15 12.78 -21.78
C SER A 384 0.58 14.07 -21.08
N PHE A 385 -0.38 14.92 -20.78
CA PHE A 385 -0.18 16.17 -20.04
C PHE A 385 -1.06 16.10 -18.80
N SER A 386 -0.46 16.41 -17.64
CA SER A 386 -1.18 16.45 -16.37
C SER A 386 -0.91 17.77 -15.67
N ALA A 387 -1.96 18.30 -15.05
CA ALA A 387 -1.91 19.42 -14.12
C ALA A 387 -2.66 19.02 -12.84
N ASP A 388 -1.97 19.10 -11.74
CA ASP A 388 -2.48 18.74 -10.43
C ASP A 388 -2.35 19.93 -9.47
N TRP A 389 -3.40 20.15 -8.67
CA TRP A 389 -3.39 21.09 -7.55
C TRP A 389 -3.99 20.42 -6.33
N THR A 390 -3.28 20.52 -5.21
CA THR A 390 -3.76 20.05 -3.91
C THR A 390 -3.56 21.16 -2.90
N HIS A 391 -4.61 21.45 -2.15
CA HIS A 391 -4.61 22.36 -1.02
C HIS A 391 -4.97 21.59 0.25
N PHE A 392 -4.22 21.81 1.32
CA PHE A 392 -4.45 21.22 2.63
C PHE A 392 -4.51 22.33 3.68
N ASP A 393 -5.61 22.39 4.45
CA ASP A 393 -5.82 23.27 5.61
C ASP A 393 -6.04 22.39 6.84
N GLY A 394 -5.11 22.45 7.80
CA GLY A 394 -5.14 21.69 9.05
C GLY A 394 -5.18 22.63 10.25
N LYS A 395 -6.17 22.45 11.12
CA LYS A 395 -6.34 23.22 12.35
C LYS A 395 -6.50 22.29 13.54
N ALA A 396 -5.79 22.60 14.59
CA ALA A 396 -6.00 21.90 15.87
C ALA A 396 -5.95 22.90 17.02
N ARG A 397 -6.69 22.59 18.06
CA ARG A 397 -6.68 23.30 19.33
C ARG A 397 -6.64 22.32 20.45
N CYS A 398 -5.64 22.42 21.31
CA CYS A 398 -5.46 21.53 22.43
C CYS A 398 -5.27 22.32 23.71
N GLU A 399 -6.04 21.95 24.72
CA GLU A 399 -5.82 22.36 26.11
C GLU A 399 -5.22 21.18 26.87
N GLN A 400 -4.13 21.42 27.58
CA GLN A 400 -3.41 20.42 28.35
C GLN A 400 -3.24 20.90 29.81
N PRO A 401 -4.18 20.61 30.70
CA PRO A 401 -3.95 20.72 32.12
C PRO A 401 -2.95 19.67 32.59
N ASN A 402 -1.90 20.10 33.25
CA ASN A 402 -0.90 19.27 33.90
C ASN A 402 -1.04 19.47 35.42
N GLU A 403 -1.38 18.42 36.10
CA GLU A 403 -1.56 18.40 37.55
C GLU A 403 -0.49 17.52 38.19
N TYR A 404 0.09 18.01 39.28
CA TYR A 404 1.17 17.35 39.99
C TYR A 404 0.71 16.97 41.39
N PHE A 405 0.98 15.72 41.74
CA PHE A 405 0.52 15.13 43.01
C PHE A 405 1.70 14.59 43.81
N SER A 406 1.56 14.60 45.12
CA SER A 406 2.41 13.84 46.04
C SER A 406 2.11 12.34 45.94
N THR A 407 3.00 11.52 46.51
CA THR A 407 2.79 10.07 46.67
C THR A 407 1.54 9.74 47.50
N ALA A 408 1.07 10.66 48.34
CA ALA A 408 -0.20 10.59 49.06
C ALA A 408 -1.41 11.07 48.24
N ASN A 409 -1.25 11.29 46.92
CA ASN A 409 -2.27 11.80 45.99
C ASN A 409 -2.85 13.18 46.37
N THR A 410 -2.03 14.02 47.06
CA THR A 410 -2.41 15.42 47.34
C THR A 410 -1.90 16.34 46.25
N PRO A 411 -2.72 17.29 45.73
CA PRO A 411 -2.28 18.22 44.69
C PRO A 411 -1.15 19.11 45.17
N ILE A 412 -0.09 19.29 44.40
CA ILE A 412 1.06 20.13 44.69
C ILE A 412 1.00 21.42 43.85
N ARG A 413 0.76 21.27 42.56
CA ARG A 413 0.67 22.38 41.61
C ARG A 413 -0.13 21.99 40.37
N SER A 414 -0.60 22.98 39.61
CA SER A 414 -1.26 22.80 38.33
C SER A 414 -0.74 23.82 37.32
N GLU A 415 -0.60 23.42 36.09
CA GLU A 415 -0.23 24.27 34.96
C GLU A 415 -1.16 23.98 33.79
N LEU A 416 -1.62 25.03 33.11
CA LEU A 416 -2.45 24.89 31.90
C LEU A 416 -1.63 25.29 30.68
N PHE A 417 -1.46 24.33 29.77
CA PHE A 417 -0.89 24.59 28.43
C PHE A 417 -2.01 24.68 27.40
N TYR A 418 -1.83 25.55 26.43
CA TYR A 418 -2.69 25.68 25.27
C TYR A 418 -1.84 25.73 24.02
N SER A 419 -2.20 24.95 23.01
CA SER A 419 -1.53 24.95 21.72
C SER A 419 -2.52 25.03 20.56
N GLU A 420 -2.15 25.82 19.55
CA GLU A 420 -2.94 26.02 18.34
C GLU A 420 -1.99 25.98 17.12
N PRO A 421 -1.73 24.78 16.58
CA PRO A 421 -1.04 24.61 15.31
C PRO A 421 -2.01 24.78 14.15
N ASP A 422 -1.69 25.68 13.21
CA ASP A 422 -2.37 25.81 11.92
C ASP A 422 -1.40 25.46 10.81
N LYS A 423 -1.86 24.69 9.83
CA LYS A 423 -1.09 24.24 8.66
C LYS A 423 -1.84 24.62 7.38
N ASP A 424 -1.17 25.30 6.46
CA ASP A 424 -1.67 25.61 5.13
C ASP A 424 -0.63 25.17 4.10
N ILE A 425 -1.01 24.27 3.17
CA ILE A 425 -0.09 23.72 2.19
C ILE A 425 -0.73 23.73 0.81
N ASP A 426 -0.09 24.41 -0.14
CA ASP A 426 -0.43 24.35 -1.55
C ASP A 426 0.62 23.62 -2.36
N ILE A 427 0.18 22.67 -3.20
CA ILE A 427 1.03 21.88 -4.08
C ILE A 427 0.50 21.99 -5.51
N TYR A 428 1.35 22.44 -6.42
CA TYR A 428 1.09 22.50 -7.86
C TYR A 428 2.06 21.58 -8.59
N ALA A 429 1.58 20.73 -9.48
CA ALA A 429 2.43 19.88 -10.31
C ALA A 429 1.98 19.91 -11.77
N LEU A 430 2.95 20.04 -12.67
CA LEU A 430 2.76 19.89 -14.10
C LEU A 430 3.65 18.77 -14.60
N LEU A 431 3.10 17.88 -15.44
CA LEU A 431 3.78 16.72 -15.98
C LEU A 431 3.48 16.62 -17.47
N ALA A 432 4.52 16.37 -18.28
CA ALA A 432 4.39 16.00 -19.68
C ALA A 432 5.18 14.71 -19.94
N ASP A 433 4.49 13.68 -20.41
CA ASP A 433 5.06 12.38 -20.72
C ASP A 433 4.93 12.05 -22.21
N TYR A 434 5.95 11.44 -22.74
CA TYR A 434 6.04 10.92 -24.09
C TYR A 434 6.36 9.44 -24.08
N LYS A 435 5.54 8.64 -24.75
CA LYS A 435 5.76 7.22 -24.99
C LYS A 435 5.82 6.98 -26.50
N TYR A 436 6.87 6.29 -26.96
CA TYR A 436 7.05 5.93 -28.35
C TYR A 436 7.47 4.47 -28.49
N ASN A 437 6.66 3.70 -29.20
CA ASN A 437 6.90 2.30 -29.53
C ASN A 437 7.10 2.19 -31.05
N PRO A 438 8.33 2.39 -31.58
CA PRO A 438 8.59 2.30 -33.03
C PRO A 438 8.19 0.93 -33.61
N ASN A 439 8.38 -0.11 -32.82
CA ASN A 439 7.95 -1.49 -33.12
C ASN A 439 7.69 -2.22 -31.76
N ALA A 440 7.31 -3.50 -31.85
CA ALA A 440 7.03 -4.31 -30.66
C ALA A 440 8.24 -4.58 -29.75
N GLN A 441 9.46 -4.37 -30.26
CA GLN A 441 10.71 -4.64 -29.56
C GLN A 441 11.28 -3.42 -28.84
N ASN A 442 10.86 -2.21 -29.22
CA ASN A 442 11.45 -0.97 -28.73
C ASN A 442 10.41 -0.08 -28.06
N GLU A 443 10.71 0.36 -26.83
CA GLU A 443 9.94 1.35 -26.13
C GLU A 443 10.84 2.50 -25.67
N ILE A 444 10.42 3.72 -25.94
CA ILE A 444 11.03 4.95 -25.44
C ILE A 444 10.02 5.68 -24.59
N LEU A 445 10.41 5.98 -23.34
CA LEU A 445 9.66 6.82 -22.43
C LEU A 445 10.51 8.06 -22.13
N ALA A 446 9.92 9.23 -22.16
CA ALA A 446 10.57 10.47 -21.74
C ALA A 446 9.53 11.38 -21.10
N GLY A 447 9.94 12.25 -20.20
CA GLY A 447 9.02 13.21 -19.62
C GLY A 447 9.74 14.27 -18.82
N VAL A 448 8.97 15.33 -18.53
CA VAL A 448 9.38 16.46 -17.68
C VAL A 448 8.30 16.72 -16.66
N LYS A 449 8.71 17.07 -15.44
CA LYS A 449 7.81 17.37 -14.34
C LYS A 449 8.32 18.60 -13.59
N THR A 450 7.42 19.48 -13.21
CA THR A 450 7.70 20.56 -12.26
C THR A 450 6.72 20.47 -11.10
N THR A 451 7.22 20.71 -9.90
CA THR A 451 6.40 20.75 -8.68
C THR A 451 6.75 22.02 -7.90
N LEU A 452 5.74 22.75 -7.47
CA LEU A 452 5.84 23.92 -6.62
C LEU A 452 5.08 23.62 -5.33
N ILE A 453 5.72 23.82 -4.19
CA ILE A 453 5.13 23.60 -2.87
C ILE A 453 5.31 24.89 -2.07
N ASN A 454 4.21 25.35 -1.47
CA ASN A 454 4.21 26.41 -0.49
C ASN A 454 3.54 25.87 0.77
N SER A 455 4.23 25.94 1.90
CA SER A 455 3.67 25.57 3.21
C SER A 455 3.86 26.73 4.18
N SER A 456 2.79 27.11 4.85
CA SER A 456 2.78 28.13 5.89
C SER A 456 2.17 27.52 7.14
N ASN A 457 2.97 27.41 8.18
CA ASN A 457 2.55 26.83 9.46
C ASN A 457 2.69 27.88 10.54
N THR A 458 1.68 28.00 11.40
CA THR A 458 1.74 28.85 12.60
C THR A 458 1.53 28.01 13.83
N PHE A 459 2.18 28.37 14.90
CA PHE A 459 2.06 27.69 16.17
C PHE A 459 1.96 28.72 17.31
N LEU A 460 0.79 28.78 17.93
CA LEU A 460 0.55 29.57 19.13
C LEU A 460 0.61 28.66 20.35
N PHE A 461 1.47 28.98 21.31
CA PHE A 461 1.59 28.27 22.58
C PHE A 461 1.39 29.23 23.74
N LYS A 462 0.57 28.83 24.70
CA LYS A 462 0.33 29.59 25.93
C LYS A 462 0.56 28.70 27.15
N LYS A 463 1.14 29.30 28.20
CA LYS A 463 1.25 28.69 29.52
C LYS A 463 0.45 29.54 30.52
N ASN A 464 -0.54 28.95 31.21
CA ASN A 464 -1.44 29.64 32.15
C ASN A 464 -2.08 30.89 31.55
N GLY A 465 -2.51 30.82 30.28
CA GLY A 465 -3.13 31.91 29.54
C GLY A 465 -2.16 32.95 28.95
N VAL A 466 -0.87 32.92 29.34
CA VAL A 466 0.16 33.85 28.84
C VAL A 466 0.86 33.23 27.62
N VAL A 467 1.00 34.01 26.53
CA VAL A 467 1.70 33.57 25.31
C VAL A 467 3.18 33.35 25.63
N ASP A 468 3.65 32.16 25.30
CA ASP A 468 5.08 31.83 25.30
C ASP A 468 5.69 32.23 23.96
N THR A 469 6.37 33.35 23.94
CA THR A 469 6.95 33.93 22.72
C THR A 469 8.16 33.15 22.18
N GLN A 470 8.79 32.31 22.99
CA GLN A 470 9.89 31.46 22.55
C GLN A 470 9.39 30.23 21.76
N ARG A 471 8.23 29.69 22.18
CA ARG A 471 7.60 28.54 21.53
C ARG A 471 6.62 28.93 20.43
N SER A 472 6.01 30.12 20.51
CA SER A 472 5.08 30.63 19.48
C SER A 472 5.86 31.18 18.30
N ASN A 473 5.62 30.64 17.10
CA ASN A 473 6.37 31.00 15.90
C ASN A 473 5.60 30.70 14.61
N SER A 474 6.14 31.14 13.48
CA SER A 474 5.64 30.81 12.14
C SER A 474 6.76 30.26 11.28
N PHE A 475 6.46 29.21 10.56
CA PHE A 475 7.41 28.54 9.68
C PHE A 475 6.88 28.50 8.25
N HIS A 476 7.65 29.09 7.33
CA HIS A 476 7.35 29.10 5.90
C HIS A 476 8.35 28.21 5.16
N TYR A 477 7.83 27.29 4.36
CA TYR A 477 8.60 26.39 3.51
C TYR A 477 8.17 26.54 2.06
N LYS A 478 9.14 26.71 1.16
CA LYS A 478 8.92 26.72 -0.29
C LYS A 478 9.85 25.73 -0.96
N GLU A 479 9.31 24.90 -1.84
CA GLU A 479 10.09 23.98 -2.67
C GLU A 479 9.74 24.18 -4.14
N LYS A 480 10.78 24.25 -4.98
CA LYS A 480 10.67 24.20 -6.44
C LYS A 480 11.46 23.00 -6.91
N ASN A 481 10.80 22.08 -7.58
CA ASN A 481 11.40 20.87 -8.09
C ASN A 481 11.20 20.78 -9.61
N LEU A 482 12.28 20.58 -10.36
CA LEU A 482 12.27 20.33 -11.79
C LEU A 482 12.91 18.99 -12.05
N GLU A 483 12.18 18.12 -12.74
CA GLU A 483 12.59 16.77 -13.06
C GLU A 483 12.49 16.51 -14.56
N ALA A 484 13.44 15.77 -15.10
CA ALA A 484 13.37 15.24 -16.45
C ALA A 484 13.82 13.77 -16.44
N TYR A 485 13.19 12.93 -17.25
CA TYR A 485 13.59 11.55 -17.38
C TYR A 485 13.54 11.06 -18.81
N ALA A 486 14.36 10.06 -19.10
CA ALA A 486 14.32 9.27 -20.32
C ALA A 486 14.60 7.81 -19.99
N GLN A 487 13.93 6.91 -20.67
CA GLN A 487 14.12 5.46 -20.58
C GLN A 487 13.99 4.82 -21.93
N TYR A 488 14.87 3.88 -22.22
CA TYR A 488 14.80 3.04 -23.39
C TYR A 488 14.74 1.58 -22.99
N THR A 489 13.81 0.83 -23.55
CA THR A 489 13.68 -0.61 -23.37
C THR A 489 13.77 -1.29 -24.74
N HIS A 490 14.57 -2.34 -24.79
CA HIS A 490 14.70 -3.19 -25.99
C HIS A 490 14.52 -4.66 -25.63
N THR A 491 13.73 -5.37 -26.42
CA THR A 491 13.44 -6.79 -26.26
C THR A 491 13.99 -7.58 -27.44
N TRP A 492 14.95 -8.48 -27.20
CA TRP A 492 15.47 -9.45 -28.17
C TRP A 492 14.97 -10.85 -27.80
N ASN A 493 13.99 -11.38 -28.48
CA ASN A 493 13.48 -12.72 -28.24
C ASN A 493 13.28 -12.99 -26.73
N LYS A 494 14.26 -13.59 -26.04
CA LYS A 494 14.22 -13.95 -24.63
C LYS A 494 14.86 -12.93 -23.69
N ILE A 495 15.52 -11.89 -24.19
CA ILE A 495 16.24 -10.88 -23.41
C ILE A 495 15.51 -9.55 -23.51
N GLU A 496 15.27 -8.92 -22.37
CA GLU A 496 14.78 -7.55 -22.29
C GLU A 496 15.78 -6.70 -21.53
N LEU A 497 16.25 -5.61 -22.12
CA LEU A 497 17.14 -4.64 -21.51
C LEU A 497 16.43 -3.29 -21.41
N SER A 498 16.49 -2.67 -20.25
CA SER A 498 15.98 -1.32 -20.03
C SER A 498 16.99 -0.47 -19.32
N ALA A 499 17.21 0.74 -19.84
CA ALA A 499 18.07 1.74 -19.22
C ALA A 499 17.32 3.07 -19.16
N GLY A 500 17.27 3.65 -17.95
CA GLY A 500 16.62 4.91 -17.68
C GLY A 500 17.48 5.82 -16.82
N MET A 501 17.29 7.12 -17.01
CA MET A 501 17.91 8.17 -16.20
C MET A 501 16.85 9.21 -15.86
N ARG A 502 16.78 9.59 -14.59
CA ARG A 502 16.04 10.77 -14.13
C ARG A 502 17.02 11.77 -13.54
N MET A 503 16.83 13.02 -13.88
CA MET A 503 17.54 14.18 -13.35
C MET A 503 16.58 15.00 -12.53
N GLU A 504 17.02 15.50 -11.39
CA GLU A 504 16.20 16.35 -10.51
C GLU A 504 17.03 17.54 -10.03
N TYR A 505 16.46 18.73 -10.20
CA TYR A 505 16.94 19.95 -9.59
C TYR A 505 15.89 20.42 -8.60
N MET A 506 16.27 20.45 -7.33
CA MET A 506 15.42 20.88 -6.22
C MET A 506 16.02 22.10 -5.55
N HIS A 507 15.18 23.13 -5.35
CA HIS A 507 15.50 24.32 -4.59
C HIS A 507 14.50 24.48 -3.45
N THR A 508 15.01 24.59 -2.22
CA THR A 508 14.18 24.79 -1.02
C THR A 508 14.57 26.09 -0.33
N TYR A 509 13.56 26.78 0.19
CA TYR A 509 13.68 27.98 1.00
C TYR A 509 12.82 27.82 2.25
N ASN A 510 13.45 27.94 3.42
CA ASN A 510 12.79 27.82 4.72
C ASN A 510 13.00 29.11 5.48
N ARG A 511 11.96 29.59 6.17
CA ARG A 511 12.03 30.75 7.05
C ARG A 511 11.25 30.50 8.34
N LEU A 512 11.94 30.58 9.47
CA LEU A 512 11.35 30.58 10.81
C LEU A 512 11.26 32.01 11.32
N LEU A 513 10.07 32.39 11.76
CA LEU A 513 9.79 33.69 12.35
C LEU A 513 9.36 33.50 13.80
N SER A 514 10.15 33.96 14.77
CA SER A 514 9.76 34.07 16.17
C SER A 514 8.75 35.21 16.34
N GLN A 515 7.85 35.10 17.32
CA GLN A 515 6.94 36.20 17.64
C GLN A 515 7.65 37.47 18.17
N THR A 516 8.87 37.32 18.67
CA THR A 516 9.69 38.46 19.08
C THR A 516 10.24 39.30 17.94
N ASN A 517 10.06 38.89 16.66
CA ASN A 517 10.56 39.52 15.43
C ASN A 517 12.09 39.80 15.36
N GLN A 518 12.85 39.32 16.34
CA GLN A 518 14.29 39.59 16.42
C GLN A 518 15.16 38.46 15.83
N ASP A 519 14.61 37.24 15.69
CA ASP A 519 15.36 36.11 15.17
C ASP A 519 14.60 35.45 14.03
N SER A 520 14.96 35.79 12.78
CA SER A 520 14.51 35.04 11.62
C SER A 520 15.64 34.13 11.14
N GLU A 521 15.47 32.81 11.31
CA GLU A 521 16.36 31.84 10.68
C GLU A 521 15.88 31.55 9.26
N THR A 522 16.77 31.73 8.30
CA THR A 522 16.52 31.36 6.91
C THR A 522 17.50 30.30 6.46
N ASN A 523 17.00 29.28 5.75
CA ASN A 523 17.82 28.26 5.14
C ASN A 523 17.45 28.12 3.66
N ASN A 524 18.46 28.12 2.81
CA ASN A 524 18.32 28.07 1.36
C ASN A 524 19.23 26.98 0.82
N GLN A 525 18.66 25.96 0.15
CA GLN A 525 19.42 24.83 -0.36
C GLN A 525 19.05 24.55 -1.81
N SER A 526 20.04 24.16 -2.60
CA SER A 526 19.85 23.67 -3.98
C SER A 526 20.59 22.38 -4.19
N HIS A 527 19.91 21.41 -4.81
CA HIS A 527 20.46 20.09 -5.07
C HIS A 527 20.18 19.68 -6.51
N PHE A 528 21.25 19.25 -7.21
CA PHE A 528 21.11 18.55 -8.48
C PHE A 528 21.50 17.09 -8.28
N ARG A 529 20.64 16.16 -8.71
CA ARG A 529 20.85 14.73 -8.51
C ARG A 529 20.45 13.91 -9.73
N LEU A 530 21.16 12.79 -9.91
CA LEU A 530 20.93 11.82 -10.99
C LEU A 530 20.44 10.50 -10.38
N PHE A 531 19.42 9.91 -10.99
CA PHE A 531 18.77 8.68 -10.56
C PHE A 531 18.74 7.68 -11.73
N PRO A 532 19.83 6.93 -11.96
CA PRO A 532 19.86 5.86 -12.94
C PRO A 532 18.98 4.68 -12.52
N ASN A 533 18.36 4.04 -13.50
CA ASN A 533 17.59 2.80 -13.39
C ASN A 533 17.97 1.88 -14.54
N LEU A 534 18.42 0.67 -14.20
CA LEU A 534 18.84 -0.34 -15.16
C LEU A 534 18.13 -1.66 -14.87
N SER A 535 17.71 -2.36 -15.89
CA SER A 535 17.21 -3.72 -15.77
C SER A 535 17.61 -4.58 -16.96
N ALA A 536 17.98 -5.81 -16.66
CA ALA A 536 18.27 -6.85 -17.65
C ALA A 536 17.49 -8.10 -17.24
N SER A 537 16.63 -8.61 -18.10
CA SER A 537 15.89 -9.82 -17.81
C SER A 537 16.04 -10.85 -18.94
N TYR A 538 16.02 -12.11 -18.56
CA TYR A 538 16.13 -13.26 -19.46
C TYR A 538 15.01 -14.26 -19.18
N SER A 539 14.18 -14.52 -20.18
CA SER A 539 13.13 -15.54 -20.15
C SER A 539 13.74 -16.89 -20.51
N ILE A 540 14.00 -17.73 -19.50
CA ILE A 540 14.57 -19.07 -19.68
C ILE A 540 13.59 -19.92 -20.48
N ASN A 541 12.33 -19.90 -20.07
CA ASN A 541 11.17 -20.50 -20.75
C ASN A 541 9.89 -19.72 -20.34
N GLU A 542 8.73 -20.15 -20.79
CA GLU A 542 7.45 -19.51 -20.50
C GLU A 542 7.10 -19.39 -18.98
N LYS A 543 7.65 -20.28 -18.14
CA LYS A 543 7.40 -20.31 -16.70
C LYS A 543 8.55 -19.73 -15.88
N SER A 544 9.73 -19.51 -16.48
CA SER A 544 10.95 -19.15 -15.75
C SER A 544 11.58 -17.90 -16.31
N LYS A 545 11.73 -16.89 -15.48
CA LYS A 545 12.40 -15.61 -15.82
C LYS A 545 13.37 -15.22 -14.71
N ILE A 546 14.54 -14.72 -15.10
CA ILE A 546 15.54 -14.12 -14.22
C ILE A 546 15.73 -12.67 -14.62
N ALA A 547 15.87 -11.77 -13.64
CA ALA A 547 16.11 -10.36 -13.89
C ALA A 547 17.12 -9.79 -12.91
N LEU A 548 18.05 -8.98 -13.41
CA LEU A 548 18.97 -8.17 -12.63
C LEU A 548 18.57 -6.71 -12.75
N LEU A 549 18.37 -6.04 -11.62
CA LEU A 549 17.86 -4.68 -11.55
C LEU A 549 18.77 -3.83 -10.68
N TYR A 550 18.99 -2.59 -11.12
CA TYR A 550 19.66 -1.57 -10.33
C TYR A 550 18.84 -0.29 -10.34
N SER A 551 18.71 0.36 -9.18
CA SER A 551 18.14 1.69 -9.09
C SER A 551 18.81 2.53 -8.03
N ARG A 552 18.91 3.82 -8.31
CA ARG A 552 19.21 4.87 -7.33
C ARG A 552 17.95 5.69 -7.11
N ARG A 553 17.60 5.90 -5.83
CA ARG A 553 16.40 6.62 -5.41
C ARG A 553 16.69 7.49 -4.19
N GLN A 554 15.73 8.32 -3.78
CA GLN A 554 15.83 9.13 -2.57
C GLN A 554 14.56 9.04 -1.73
N ASP A 555 14.68 9.39 -0.43
CA ASP A 555 13.54 9.78 0.38
C ASP A 555 13.77 11.19 0.87
N LYS A 556 12.78 12.06 0.66
CA LYS A 556 12.76 13.41 1.20
C LYS A 556 12.24 13.39 2.63
N PRO A 557 12.73 14.28 3.53
CA PRO A 557 12.12 14.48 4.83
C PRO A 557 10.66 14.90 4.67
N ARG A 558 9.81 14.54 5.63
CA ARG A 558 8.43 15.02 5.68
C ARG A 558 8.41 16.49 6.08
N TYR A 559 7.37 17.22 5.65
CA TYR A 559 7.20 18.65 6.02
C TYR A 559 7.14 18.83 7.54
N GLU A 560 6.53 17.89 8.24
CA GLU A 560 6.49 17.84 9.69
C GLU A 560 7.88 17.71 10.31
N ASP A 561 8.74 16.82 9.81
CA ASP A 561 10.11 16.65 10.29
C ASP A 561 11.00 17.89 10.05
N LEU A 562 10.64 18.72 9.07
CA LEU A 562 11.33 19.99 8.79
C LEU A 562 10.85 21.17 9.66
N ASN A 563 9.66 21.06 10.26
CA ASN A 563 9.07 22.13 11.05
C ASN A 563 9.71 22.20 12.44
N PRO A 564 10.45 23.27 12.79
CA PRO A 564 11.23 23.34 14.03
C PRO A 564 10.41 23.65 15.28
N PHE A 565 9.07 23.55 15.24
CA PHE A 565 8.20 23.76 16.39
C PHE A 565 8.49 22.75 17.49
N GLU A 566 8.47 23.22 18.72
CA GLU A 566 8.57 22.36 19.91
C GLU A 566 7.17 21.98 20.39
N TYR A 567 6.80 20.74 20.13
CA TYR A 567 5.56 20.16 20.64
C TYR A 567 5.83 19.51 21.97
N LEU A 568 5.05 19.91 22.98
CA LEU A 568 5.07 19.30 24.29
C LEU A 568 4.25 18.01 24.26
N LEU A 569 4.90 16.86 24.43
CA LEU A 569 4.22 15.59 24.62
C LEU A 569 3.76 15.46 26.07
N ASP A 570 4.68 15.73 26.98
CA ASP A 570 4.50 15.98 28.40
C ASP A 570 5.60 16.97 28.89
N GLU A 571 5.62 17.35 30.16
CA GLU A 571 6.63 18.30 30.67
C GLU A 571 8.08 17.76 30.55
N LEU A 572 8.26 16.46 30.42
CA LEU A 572 9.56 15.80 30.37
C LEU A 572 9.96 15.41 28.95
N SER A 573 9.02 15.47 27.98
CA SER A 573 9.21 14.95 26.64
C SER A 573 8.72 15.95 25.58
N TYR A 574 9.59 16.29 24.67
CA TYR A 574 9.35 17.24 23.59
C TYR A 574 9.59 16.58 22.25
N TRP A 575 8.83 17.00 21.25
CA TRP A 575 9.13 16.71 19.84
C TRP A 575 9.47 17.99 19.10
N LYS A 576 10.52 17.94 18.26
CA LYS A 576 10.97 19.09 17.47
C LYS A 576 11.48 18.63 16.11
N GLY A 577 11.00 19.24 15.04
CA GLY A 577 11.53 19.01 13.70
C GLY A 577 12.89 19.67 13.47
N ASN A 578 13.52 19.29 12.34
CA ASN A 578 14.85 19.77 11.95
C ASN A 578 14.85 20.31 10.52
N PRO A 579 14.88 21.65 10.32
CA PRO A 579 14.85 22.24 8.98
C PRO A 579 16.10 22.00 8.14
N PHE A 580 17.16 21.41 8.72
CA PHE A 580 18.44 21.12 8.05
C PHE A 580 18.53 19.69 7.51
N LEU A 581 17.46 18.91 7.59
CA LEU A 581 17.43 17.57 7.08
C LEU A 581 17.72 17.51 5.58
N LYS A 582 18.54 16.53 5.20
CA LYS A 582 18.88 16.22 3.80
C LYS A 582 18.13 14.96 3.36
N PRO A 583 17.71 14.88 2.09
CA PRO A 583 17.19 13.64 1.54
C PRO A 583 18.22 12.50 1.63
N GLN A 584 17.78 11.33 2.08
CA GLN A 584 18.60 10.13 2.06
C GLN A 584 18.62 9.48 0.68
N ILE A 585 19.73 8.87 0.30
CA ILE A 585 19.95 8.29 -1.03
C ILE A 585 20.10 6.77 -0.93
N SER A 586 19.27 6.04 -1.62
CA SER A 586 19.29 4.59 -1.76
C SER A 586 19.96 4.17 -3.07
N ASN A 587 20.83 3.18 -3.00
CA ASN A 587 21.37 2.44 -4.16
C ASN A 587 21.04 0.96 -3.95
N LYS A 588 20.19 0.41 -4.82
CA LYS A 588 19.69 -0.96 -4.70
C LYS A 588 20.07 -1.78 -5.93
N ILE A 589 20.59 -2.97 -5.68
CA ILE A 589 20.77 -4.03 -6.69
C ILE A 589 19.86 -5.18 -6.29
N MET A 590 19.13 -5.74 -7.23
CA MET A 590 18.20 -6.85 -7.01
C MET A 590 18.35 -7.91 -8.10
N LEU A 591 18.42 -9.16 -7.68
CA LEU A 591 18.29 -10.34 -8.54
C LEU A 591 16.90 -10.94 -8.27
N SER A 592 16.06 -10.97 -9.28
CA SER A 592 14.70 -11.55 -9.24
C SER A 592 14.67 -12.82 -10.06
N TYR A 593 14.13 -13.91 -9.48
CA TYR A 593 13.88 -15.16 -10.18
C TYR A 593 12.42 -15.54 -10.02
N THR A 594 11.71 -15.72 -11.13
CA THR A 594 10.32 -16.16 -11.14
C THR A 594 10.22 -17.53 -11.79
N PHE A 595 9.52 -18.45 -11.13
CA PHE A 595 9.22 -19.78 -11.64
C PHE A 595 7.74 -20.12 -11.39
N GLY A 596 6.94 -20.04 -12.44
CA GLY A 596 5.49 -20.24 -12.32
C GLY A 596 4.86 -19.33 -11.26
N ASN A 597 4.42 -19.95 -10.17
CA ASN A 597 3.76 -19.26 -9.05
C ASN A 597 4.71 -18.80 -7.93
N LEU A 598 6.01 -19.04 -8.06
CA LEU A 598 7.04 -18.67 -7.09
C LEU A 598 7.88 -17.51 -7.65
N SER A 599 8.10 -16.47 -6.85
CA SER A 599 9.06 -15.40 -7.12
C SER A 599 10.01 -15.24 -5.95
N LEU A 600 11.31 -15.17 -6.25
CA LEU A 600 12.39 -14.96 -5.30
C LEU A 600 13.13 -13.69 -5.67
N ASN A 601 13.31 -12.77 -4.71
CA ASN A 601 14.00 -11.51 -4.90
C ASN A 601 15.13 -11.38 -3.88
N LEU A 602 16.37 -11.49 -4.33
CA LEU A 602 17.54 -11.23 -3.52
C LEU A 602 18.04 -9.82 -3.80
N TYR A 603 18.23 -9.00 -2.79
CA TYR A 603 18.68 -7.63 -2.99
C TYR A 603 19.66 -7.14 -1.93
N TYR A 604 20.50 -6.22 -2.36
CA TYR A 604 21.34 -5.41 -1.50
C TYR A 604 20.98 -3.94 -1.69
N ASN A 605 20.72 -3.24 -0.59
CA ASN A 605 20.41 -1.82 -0.57
C ASN A 605 21.36 -1.07 0.35
N LYS A 606 21.87 0.08 -0.11
CA LYS A 606 22.71 0.99 0.66
C LYS A 606 22.09 2.37 0.70
N LEU A 607 21.75 2.82 1.91
CA LEU A 607 21.25 4.17 2.20
C LEU A 607 22.42 5.03 2.71
N ASN A 608 22.63 6.16 2.06
CA ASN A 608 23.54 7.22 2.50
C ASN A 608 22.69 8.39 3.03
N ASP A 609 23.27 9.21 3.89
CA ASP A 609 22.59 10.31 4.59
C ASP A 609 21.31 9.82 5.29
N TYR A 610 21.36 8.60 5.84
CA TYR A 610 20.25 7.96 6.52
C TYR A 610 19.74 8.86 7.65
N PHE A 611 18.48 9.24 7.59
CA PHE A 611 17.83 10.00 8.64
C PHE A 611 16.78 9.14 9.36
N THR A 612 16.71 9.34 10.65
CA THR A 612 15.75 8.66 11.51
C THR A 612 15.47 9.50 12.75
N SER A 613 14.32 9.24 13.37
CA SER A 613 14.00 9.82 14.67
C SER A 613 14.96 9.31 15.74
N ILE A 614 15.42 10.22 16.57
CA ILE A 614 16.23 9.95 17.77
C ILE A 614 15.57 10.61 18.97
N THR A 615 15.67 9.97 20.13
CA THR A 615 15.37 10.61 21.41
C THR A 615 16.71 10.99 22.04
N ASP A 616 16.86 12.27 22.34
CA ASP A 616 18.08 12.82 22.92
C ASP A 616 17.82 13.43 24.29
N VAL A 617 18.86 13.56 25.10
CA VAL A 617 18.78 14.24 26.39
C VAL A 617 18.59 15.74 26.18
N TYR A 618 17.65 16.36 26.89
CA TYR A 618 17.33 17.77 26.83
C TYR A 618 17.24 18.37 28.25
N GLY A 619 18.36 18.70 28.82
CA GLY A 619 18.46 19.15 30.23
C GLY A 619 18.26 18.02 31.25
N ASP A 620 17.98 18.39 32.50
CA ASP A 620 17.81 17.45 33.61
C ASP A 620 16.47 16.70 33.46
N ASN A 621 16.53 15.37 33.32
CA ASN A 621 15.38 14.46 33.20
C ASN A 621 14.41 14.72 32.01
N LYS A 622 14.74 15.63 31.07
CA LYS A 622 13.96 15.91 29.88
C LYS A 622 14.55 15.26 28.66
N THR A 623 13.69 14.93 27.70
CA THR A 623 14.09 14.37 26.43
C THR A 623 13.47 15.13 25.27
N ILE A 624 14.19 15.17 24.15
CA ILE A 624 13.72 15.71 22.90
C ILE A 624 13.75 14.63 21.82
N MET A 625 12.63 14.43 21.18
CA MET A 625 12.53 13.58 20.00
C MET A 625 12.71 14.44 18.76
N THR A 626 13.66 14.09 17.91
CA THR A 626 13.95 14.84 16.68
C THR A 626 14.45 13.91 15.58
N THR A 627 14.29 14.31 14.33
CA THR A 627 14.83 13.57 13.19
C THR A 627 16.17 14.17 12.77
N LYS A 628 17.20 13.32 12.57
CA LYS A 628 18.53 13.76 12.16
C LYS A 628 19.12 12.81 11.10
N ASN A 629 19.98 13.34 10.21
CA ASN A 629 20.79 12.51 9.32
C ASN A 629 21.99 11.96 10.14
N ILE A 630 21.92 10.69 10.49
CA ILE A 630 22.84 10.12 11.50
C ILE A 630 23.71 8.97 10.98
N GLY A 631 23.80 8.76 9.67
CA GLY A 631 24.73 7.74 9.22
C GLY A 631 24.38 7.03 7.93
N LYS A 632 24.66 5.72 7.91
CA LYS A 632 24.46 4.84 6.76
C LYS A 632 23.72 3.59 7.19
N GLN A 633 22.80 3.13 6.36
CA GLN A 633 22.15 1.84 6.53
C GLN A 633 22.45 0.96 5.34
N GLN A 634 22.73 -0.30 5.58
CA GLN A 634 22.86 -1.33 4.56
C GLN A 634 21.91 -2.47 4.87
N GLN A 635 21.34 -3.07 3.85
CA GLN A 635 20.42 -4.18 3.99
C GLN A 635 20.68 -5.22 2.91
N LEU A 636 20.85 -6.47 3.32
CA LEU A 636 20.72 -7.65 2.47
C LEU A 636 19.36 -8.26 2.73
N GLY A 637 18.57 -8.51 1.68
CA GLY A 637 17.24 -9.06 1.81
C GLY A 637 16.94 -10.16 0.79
N LEU A 638 16.14 -11.14 1.20
CA LEU A 638 15.58 -12.19 0.36
C LEU A 638 14.07 -12.23 0.59
N ASP A 639 13.29 -11.94 -0.44
CA ASP A 639 11.83 -12.07 -0.43
C ASP A 639 11.40 -13.28 -1.27
N ALA A 640 10.45 -14.06 -0.75
CA ALA A 640 9.83 -15.18 -1.43
C ALA A 640 8.31 -14.97 -1.48
N ILE A 641 7.73 -14.99 -2.67
CA ILE A 641 6.30 -14.82 -2.90
C ILE A 641 5.80 -16.07 -3.62
N PHE A 642 4.78 -16.68 -3.05
CA PHE A 642 4.14 -17.87 -3.64
C PHE A 642 2.62 -17.73 -3.57
N SER A 643 1.92 -18.02 -4.68
CA SER A 643 0.45 -18.06 -4.69
C SER A 643 -0.03 -19.15 -5.65
N LYS A 644 -0.83 -20.10 -5.16
CA LYS A 644 -1.34 -21.21 -5.96
C LYS A 644 -2.75 -21.59 -5.53
N ARG A 645 -3.61 -21.92 -6.50
CA ARG A 645 -4.83 -22.69 -6.26
C ARG A 645 -4.43 -24.14 -6.08
N VAL A 646 -4.49 -24.62 -4.82
CA VAL A 646 -4.06 -25.97 -4.43
C VAL A 646 -5.13 -26.99 -4.81
N ALA A 647 -6.40 -26.62 -4.62
CA ALA A 647 -7.57 -27.41 -4.99
C ALA A 647 -8.69 -26.50 -5.50
N SER A 648 -9.76 -27.01 -6.09
CA SER A 648 -10.91 -26.22 -6.56
C SER A 648 -11.53 -25.36 -5.44
N TRP A 649 -11.47 -25.86 -4.23
CA TRP A 649 -12.00 -25.24 -3.02
C TRP A 649 -10.96 -24.51 -2.16
N TRP A 650 -9.64 -24.57 -2.49
CA TRP A 650 -8.58 -23.98 -1.66
C TRP A 650 -7.53 -23.25 -2.49
N GLN A 651 -7.30 -21.99 -2.15
CA GLN A 651 -6.23 -21.14 -2.65
C GLN A 651 -5.31 -20.74 -1.50
N PHE A 652 -4.01 -20.86 -1.70
CA PHE A 652 -2.98 -20.49 -0.74
C PHE A 652 -2.07 -19.40 -1.33
N SER A 653 -1.77 -18.36 -0.54
CA SER A 653 -0.82 -17.32 -0.88
C SER A 653 0.08 -17.02 0.32
N THR A 654 1.37 -16.85 0.08
CA THR A 654 2.33 -16.49 1.14
C THR A 654 3.38 -15.53 0.61
N ASN A 655 3.85 -14.66 1.50
CA ASN A 655 5.00 -13.80 1.30
C ASN A 655 5.89 -13.89 2.53
N ALA A 656 7.17 -14.23 2.31
CA ALA A 656 8.17 -14.38 3.36
C ALA A 656 9.40 -13.54 3.00
N GLY A 657 9.97 -12.85 3.98
CA GLY A 657 11.17 -12.06 3.83
C GLY A 657 12.19 -12.37 4.91
N LEU A 658 13.46 -12.45 4.52
CA LEU A 658 14.61 -12.57 5.40
C LEU A 658 15.52 -11.38 5.16
N TYR A 659 15.88 -10.65 6.22
CA TYR A 659 16.62 -9.40 6.14
C TYR A 659 17.79 -9.40 7.09
N TYR A 660 18.89 -8.82 6.66
CA TYR A 660 20.03 -8.55 7.50
C TYR A 660 20.37 -7.07 7.42
N PHE A 661 20.11 -6.35 8.51
CA PHE A 661 20.37 -4.92 8.62
C PHE A 661 21.76 -4.67 9.24
N MET A 662 22.47 -3.69 8.69
CA MET A 662 23.71 -3.15 9.16
C MET A 662 23.60 -1.63 9.21
N ASN A 663 23.36 -1.09 10.40
CA ASN A 663 23.22 0.36 10.61
C ASN A 663 24.48 0.88 11.24
N LYS A 664 25.13 1.82 10.59
CA LYS A 664 26.26 2.56 11.15
C LYS A 664 25.79 3.96 11.48
N LEU A 665 25.67 4.23 12.77
CA LEU A 665 25.31 5.53 13.31
C LEU A 665 26.58 6.31 13.62
N ASP A 666 26.64 7.58 13.24
CA ASP A 666 27.73 8.51 13.47
C ASP A 666 27.09 9.88 13.77
N TYR A 667 26.86 10.15 15.05
CA TYR A 667 26.18 11.33 15.53
C TYR A 667 26.89 11.87 16.77
N GLU A 668 27.51 13.02 16.66
CA GLU A 668 28.28 13.67 17.73
C GLU A 668 29.31 12.71 18.37
N THR A 669 29.16 12.44 19.68
CA THR A 669 29.98 11.48 20.42
C THR A 669 29.49 10.03 20.25
N TYR A 670 28.26 9.82 19.80
CA TYR A 670 27.63 8.52 19.67
C TYR A 670 27.99 7.86 18.35
N LYS A 671 28.88 6.85 18.40
CA LYS A 671 29.27 6.03 17.25
C LYS A 671 28.95 4.58 17.53
N HIS A 672 27.99 4.02 16.81
CA HIS A 672 27.57 2.65 17.05
C HIS A 672 27.23 1.92 15.75
N GLU A 673 27.49 0.62 15.71
CA GLU A 673 27.16 -0.26 14.59
C GLU A 673 26.22 -1.35 15.07
N TYR A 674 25.02 -1.39 14.48
CA TYR A 674 24.02 -2.42 14.75
C TYR A 674 23.94 -3.39 13.59
N LYS A 675 23.96 -4.68 13.91
CA LYS A 675 23.80 -5.76 12.95
C LYS A 675 22.66 -6.67 13.43
N ARG A 676 21.60 -6.81 12.63
CA ARG A 676 20.45 -7.59 13.06
C ARG A 676 19.80 -8.35 11.92
N PRO A 677 19.64 -9.69 12.06
CA PRO A 677 18.72 -10.45 11.23
C PRO A 677 17.26 -10.19 11.65
N SER A 678 16.37 -10.16 10.69
CA SER A 678 14.93 -10.13 10.91
C SER A 678 14.20 -10.94 9.84
N CYS A 679 12.99 -11.38 10.13
CA CYS A 679 12.14 -12.04 9.16
C CYS A 679 10.70 -11.54 9.25
N PHE A 680 10.02 -11.68 8.14
CA PHE A 680 8.61 -11.41 7.97
C PHE A 680 7.96 -12.62 7.30
N LEU A 681 6.74 -12.94 7.72
CA LEU A 681 5.91 -13.96 7.11
C LEU A 681 4.47 -13.49 7.06
N SER A 682 3.82 -13.58 5.91
CA SER A 682 2.37 -13.51 5.80
C SER A 682 1.85 -14.68 4.99
N ALA A 683 0.68 -15.18 5.37
CA ALA A 683 0.01 -16.28 4.67
C ALA A 683 -1.49 -16.04 4.67
N THR A 684 -2.14 -16.29 3.53
CA THR A 684 -3.58 -16.21 3.35
C THR A 684 -4.09 -17.53 2.75
N ASN A 685 -5.11 -18.10 3.37
CA ASN A 685 -5.86 -19.24 2.89
C ASN A 685 -7.27 -18.78 2.53
N SER A 686 -7.66 -18.93 1.27
CA SER A 686 -9.02 -18.70 0.80
C SER A 686 -9.69 -20.06 0.53
N ILE A 687 -10.76 -20.36 1.27
CA ILE A 687 -11.50 -21.60 1.22
C ILE A 687 -12.87 -21.31 0.62
N PHE A 688 -13.13 -21.87 -0.55
CA PHE A 688 -14.39 -21.71 -1.27
C PHE A 688 -15.34 -22.82 -0.87
N LEU A 689 -16.33 -22.46 -0.05
CA LEU A 689 -17.34 -23.40 0.46
C LEU A 689 -18.53 -23.49 -0.50
N PRO A 690 -19.35 -24.56 -0.43
CA PRO A 690 -20.61 -24.64 -1.15
C PRO A 690 -21.50 -23.41 -0.90
N VAL A 691 -22.51 -23.20 -1.75
CA VAL A 691 -23.50 -22.13 -1.69
C VAL A 691 -22.93 -20.71 -1.76
N GLY A 692 -21.74 -20.54 -2.34
CA GLY A 692 -21.12 -19.21 -2.58
C GLY A 692 -20.58 -18.53 -1.33
N ILE A 693 -20.19 -19.28 -0.30
CA ILE A 693 -19.48 -18.78 0.88
C ILE A 693 -17.98 -18.90 0.65
N THR A 694 -17.25 -17.85 0.98
CA THR A 694 -15.77 -17.86 1.02
C THR A 694 -15.33 -17.59 2.45
N LEU A 695 -14.44 -18.46 2.97
CA LEU A 695 -13.74 -18.24 4.24
C LEU A 695 -12.29 -17.88 3.91
N GLU A 696 -11.82 -16.73 4.40
CA GLU A 696 -10.43 -16.33 4.29
C GLU A 696 -9.78 -16.26 5.69
N LEU A 697 -8.63 -16.94 5.80
CA LEU A 697 -7.79 -16.94 7.00
C LEU A 697 -6.46 -16.30 6.63
N SER A 698 -6.16 -15.15 7.21
CA SER A 698 -4.93 -14.39 6.94
C SER A 698 -4.12 -14.22 8.22
N GLY A 699 -2.83 -14.51 8.16
CA GLY A 699 -1.90 -14.32 9.26
C GLY A 699 -0.66 -13.59 8.83
N ARG A 700 -0.08 -12.79 9.74
CA ARG A 700 1.19 -12.11 9.53
C ARG A 700 2.04 -12.16 10.80
N TYR A 701 3.36 -12.21 10.61
CA TYR A 701 4.34 -12.26 11.68
C TYR A 701 5.57 -11.46 11.31
N TYR A 702 6.06 -10.67 12.23
CA TYR A 702 7.32 -9.94 12.17
C TYR A 702 8.21 -10.40 13.33
N SER A 703 9.42 -10.81 13.04
CA SER A 703 10.40 -11.11 14.07
C SER A 703 10.93 -9.82 14.72
N LYS A 704 11.78 -9.98 15.71
CA LYS A 704 12.56 -8.89 16.29
C LYS A 704 13.29 -8.12 15.19
N ARG A 705 13.13 -6.78 15.16
CA ARG A 705 13.68 -5.90 14.13
C ARG A 705 14.27 -4.63 14.71
N GLN A 706 15.18 -4.00 13.97
CA GLN A 706 15.66 -2.67 14.29
C GLN A 706 14.55 -1.66 14.02
N GLY A 707 14.20 -0.86 15.04
CA GLY A 707 13.33 0.30 14.92
C GLY A 707 14.18 1.54 15.15
N GLY A 708 13.93 2.62 14.43
CA GLY A 708 14.65 3.87 14.63
C GLY A 708 16.19 3.76 14.58
N SER A 709 16.86 4.54 15.44
CA SER A 709 18.32 4.62 15.51
C SER A 709 18.94 3.50 16.34
N TYR A 710 18.54 3.40 17.59
CA TYR A 710 19.07 2.44 18.56
C TYR A 710 17.99 1.52 19.17
N GLU A 711 16.72 1.81 18.86
CA GLU A 711 15.60 1.02 19.34
C GLU A 711 15.46 -0.32 18.61
N VAL A 712 14.94 -1.28 19.33
CA VAL A 712 14.68 -2.64 18.85
C VAL A 712 13.24 -3.00 19.15
N SER A 713 12.45 -3.24 18.11
CA SER A 713 11.07 -3.73 18.26
C SER A 713 11.05 -5.23 18.52
N LYS A 714 10.25 -5.68 19.47
CA LYS A 714 9.99 -7.10 19.75
C LYS A 714 9.14 -7.74 18.63
N PRO A 715 9.06 -9.08 18.58
CA PRO A 715 8.20 -9.77 17.62
C PRO A 715 6.74 -9.39 17.80
N THR A 716 6.01 -9.30 16.67
CA THR A 716 4.57 -9.05 16.67
C THR A 716 3.90 -9.80 15.52
N GLY A 717 2.62 -10.08 15.65
CA GLY A 717 1.83 -10.74 14.61
C GLY A 717 0.35 -10.59 14.84
N SER A 718 -0.45 -10.93 13.83
CA SER A 718 -1.90 -10.94 13.91
C SER A 718 -2.50 -12.00 13.00
N MET A 719 -3.73 -12.39 13.31
CA MET A 719 -4.55 -13.27 12.48
C MET A 719 -5.94 -12.70 12.28
N ASP A 720 -6.39 -12.69 11.03
CA ASP A 720 -7.69 -12.18 10.60
C ASP A 720 -8.53 -13.30 9.98
N ILE A 721 -9.85 -13.24 10.15
CA ILE A 721 -10.83 -14.14 9.56
C ILE A 721 -11.88 -13.30 8.84
N ASP A 722 -12.15 -13.64 7.58
CA ASP A 722 -13.28 -13.07 6.81
C ASP A 722 -14.19 -14.20 6.32
N ILE A 723 -15.49 -14.03 6.54
CA ILE A 723 -16.52 -14.91 6.02
C ILE A 723 -17.42 -14.06 5.15
N ASN A 724 -17.43 -14.33 3.86
CA ASN A 724 -18.23 -13.56 2.93
C ASN A 724 -19.15 -14.46 2.09
N LYS A 725 -20.30 -13.94 1.77
CA LYS A 725 -21.28 -14.55 0.87
C LYS A 725 -21.71 -13.54 -0.18
N SER A 726 -21.69 -13.97 -1.42
CA SER A 726 -22.18 -13.18 -2.55
C SER A 726 -23.35 -13.88 -3.22
N TRP A 727 -24.37 -13.10 -3.66
CA TRP A 727 -25.48 -13.57 -4.46
C TRP A 727 -25.84 -12.57 -5.56
N ASN A 728 -26.80 -12.92 -6.44
CA ASN A 728 -27.17 -12.15 -7.61
C ASN A 728 -25.96 -11.82 -8.51
N ASP A 729 -25.17 -12.86 -8.88
CA ASP A 729 -23.94 -12.70 -9.65
C ASP A 729 -22.94 -11.71 -9.04
N GLY A 730 -22.90 -11.67 -7.68
CA GLY A 730 -22.03 -10.80 -6.92
C GLY A 730 -22.45 -9.35 -6.81
N ARG A 731 -23.71 -9.04 -7.18
CA ARG A 731 -24.28 -7.71 -6.97
C ARG A 731 -24.58 -7.43 -5.50
N MET A 732 -24.87 -8.47 -4.73
CA MET A 732 -25.07 -8.39 -3.29
C MET A 732 -23.96 -9.16 -2.58
N ARG A 733 -23.41 -8.57 -1.54
CA ARG A 733 -22.38 -9.21 -0.72
C ARG A 733 -22.61 -8.89 0.75
N LEU A 734 -22.49 -9.90 1.60
CA LEU A 734 -22.45 -9.77 3.05
C LEU A 734 -21.13 -10.35 3.54
N SER A 735 -20.38 -9.59 4.34
CA SER A 735 -19.12 -9.99 4.92
C SER A 735 -19.11 -9.81 6.42
N LEU A 736 -18.58 -10.80 7.13
CA LEU A 736 -18.24 -10.73 8.55
C LEU A 736 -16.72 -10.83 8.68
N LEU A 737 -16.07 -9.72 9.00
CA LEU A 737 -14.63 -9.60 9.17
C LEU A 737 -14.28 -9.50 10.65
N MET A 738 -13.34 -10.33 11.10
CA MET A 738 -12.72 -10.28 12.42
C MET A 738 -11.22 -10.09 12.25
N THR A 739 -10.67 -8.98 12.75
CA THR A 739 -9.24 -8.70 12.69
C THR A 739 -8.57 -8.95 14.02
N ASP A 740 -7.30 -9.36 13.98
CA ASP A 740 -6.44 -9.62 15.14
C ASP A 740 -7.14 -10.44 16.25
N ILE A 741 -7.69 -11.60 15.87
CA ILE A 741 -8.54 -12.43 16.76
C ILE A 741 -7.87 -12.80 18.07
N PHE A 742 -6.53 -12.88 18.10
CA PHE A 742 -5.75 -13.22 19.28
C PHE A 742 -5.29 -12.00 20.07
N HIS A 743 -5.56 -10.75 19.57
CA HIS A 743 -5.11 -9.49 20.16
C HIS A 743 -3.60 -9.44 20.39
N THR A 744 -2.85 -9.81 19.36
CA THR A 744 -1.38 -9.93 19.41
C THR A 744 -0.67 -8.83 18.61
N GLU A 745 -1.42 -7.95 17.92
CA GLU A 745 -0.86 -6.80 17.23
C GLU A 745 -0.54 -5.67 18.21
N ARG A 746 0.58 -5.84 18.89
CA ARG A 746 1.11 -4.88 19.89
C ARG A 746 2.48 -4.44 19.43
N TRP A 747 2.87 -3.23 19.84
CA TRP A 747 4.27 -2.86 19.73
C TRP A 747 4.92 -2.89 21.10
N ASP A 748 6.15 -3.31 21.12
CA ASP A 748 7.01 -3.32 22.30
C ASP A 748 8.42 -3.11 21.77
N SER A 749 9.09 -2.08 22.25
CA SER A 749 10.44 -1.73 21.84
C SER A 749 11.29 -1.34 23.04
N TYR A 750 12.59 -1.49 22.88
CA TYR A 750 13.55 -1.01 23.86
C TYR A 750 14.78 -0.49 23.14
N GLY A 751 15.45 0.46 23.75
CA GLY A 751 16.67 1.06 23.24
C GLY A 751 17.57 1.56 24.36
N ILE A 752 18.88 1.54 24.11
CA ILE A 752 19.91 2.04 25.02
C ILE A 752 20.80 2.99 24.24
N LYS A 753 20.95 4.21 24.73
CA LYS A 753 21.85 5.21 24.17
C LYS A 753 22.51 5.97 25.32
N ASP A 754 23.84 5.82 25.47
CA ASP A 754 24.63 6.46 26.53
C ASP A 754 24.01 6.24 27.93
N VAL A 755 23.57 7.32 28.56
CA VAL A 755 22.93 7.33 29.88
C VAL A 755 21.40 7.14 29.82
N LEU A 756 20.83 6.99 28.60
CA LEU A 756 19.41 6.93 28.36
C LEU A 756 18.98 5.53 27.94
N ASN A 757 18.15 4.88 28.75
CA ASN A 757 17.47 3.63 28.43
C ASN A 757 15.97 3.92 28.26
N ILE A 758 15.38 3.47 27.16
CA ILE A 758 13.96 3.63 26.90
C ILE A 758 13.37 2.27 26.54
N SER A 759 12.24 1.96 27.16
CA SER A 759 11.34 0.88 26.74
C SER A 759 9.98 1.48 26.48
N SER A 760 9.35 1.13 25.36
CA SER A 760 8.00 1.59 25.04
C SER A 760 7.13 0.42 24.59
N TRP A 761 5.86 0.50 24.94
CA TRP A 761 4.85 -0.53 24.63
C TRP A 761 3.50 0.13 24.32
N GLY A 762 2.64 -0.61 23.67
CA GLY A 762 1.26 -0.18 23.48
C GLY A 762 0.49 -1.03 22.48
N HIS A 763 -0.77 -0.74 22.36
CA HIS A 763 -1.68 -1.32 21.39
C HIS A 763 -2.76 -0.31 20.99
N GLY A 764 -3.20 -0.41 19.75
CA GLY A 764 -4.39 0.29 19.28
C GLY A 764 -5.55 -0.69 19.16
N GLU A 765 -6.67 -0.24 18.65
CA GLU A 765 -7.84 -1.09 18.34
C GLU A 765 -7.57 -1.98 17.11
N SER A 766 -6.68 -2.95 17.25
CA SER A 766 -6.37 -3.92 16.17
C SER A 766 -7.46 -4.99 16.05
N ARG A 767 -8.00 -5.45 17.19
CA ARG A 767 -9.12 -6.39 17.25
C ARG A 767 -10.42 -5.66 16.97
N LYS A 768 -11.18 -6.14 16.00
CA LYS A 768 -12.53 -5.65 15.69
C LYS A 768 -13.34 -6.71 14.96
N VAL A 769 -14.66 -6.66 15.18
CA VAL A 769 -15.64 -7.43 14.41
C VAL A 769 -16.42 -6.44 13.57
N MET A 770 -16.51 -6.67 12.27
CA MET A 770 -17.18 -5.77 11.33
C MET A 770 -18.13 -6.57 10.45
N LEU A 771 -19.39 -6.15 10.39
CA LEU A 771 -20.40 -6.64 9.46
C LEU A 771 -20.55 -5.62 8.36
N ARG A 772 -20.45 -6.06 7.10
CA ARG A 772 -20.58 -5.20 5.92
C ARG A 772 -21.60 -5.79 4.95
N PHE A 773 -22.47 -4.94 4.45
CA PHE A 773 -23.36 -5.23 3.34
C PHE A 773 -23.05 -4.28 2.18
N SER A 774 -22.94 -4.83 0.97
CA SER A 774 -22.78 -4.04 -0.25
C SER A 774 -23.78 -4.49 -1.33
N TYR A 775 -24.22 -3.51 -2.12
CA TYR A 775 -25.12 -3.71 -3.23
C TYR A 775 -24.68 -2.87 -4.43
N SER A 776 -24.67 -3.49 -5.61
CA SER A 776 -24.38 -2.80 -6.87
C SER A 776 -25.48 -3.05 -7.89
N PHE A 777 -25.91 -1.97 -8.55
CA PHE A 777 -26.87 -1.98 -9.64
C PHE A 777 -26.16 -1.56 -10.94
N GLY A 778 -26.56 -2.17 -12.05
CA GLY A 778 -25.93 -1.97 -13.34
C GLY A 778 -24.92 -3.07 -13.67
N LYS A 779 -24.50 -3.16 -14.93
CA LYS A 779 -23.45 -4.09 -15.37
C LYS A 779 -22.10 -3.40 -15.21
N GLN A 780 -21.21 -3.96 -14.40
CA GLN A 780 -19.81 -3.59 -14.36
C GLN A 780 -19.01 -4.68 -15.06
N LYS A 781 -18.41 -4.38 -16.20
CA LYS A 781 -17.33 -5.17 -16.73
C LYS A 781 -16.06 -4.54 -16.16
N PHE A 782 -15.45 -5.21 -15.20
CA PHE A 782 -14.11 -4.79 -14.79
C PHE A 782 -13.21 -4.94 -16.01
N GLU A 783 -12.88 -3.84 -16.67
CA GLU A 783 -11.75 -3.85 -17.57
C GLU A 783 -10.55 -4.27 -16.75
N LYS A 784 -9.93 -5.33 -17.23
CA LYS A 784 -8.53 -5.51 -17.01
C LYS A 784 -7.87 -4.14 -17.29
N VAL A 785 -7.24 -3.52 -16.28
CA VAL A 785 -6.18 -2.57 -16.53
C VAL A 785 -4.97 -3.38 -17.04
N ASP A 786 -5.22 -4.10 -18.13
CA ASP A 786 -4.29 -5.04 -18.78
C ASP A 786 -3.50 -4.37 -19.91
N LYS A 787 -3.43 -3.03 -19.93
CA LYS A 787 -2.60 -2.37 -20.94
C LYS A 787 -1.10 -2.61 -20.78
N ASN A 788 -0.69 -3.21 -19.65
CA ASN A 788 0.68 -3.71 -19.49
C ASN A 788 0.78 -5.25 -19.41
N ILE A 789 -0.33 -5.99 -19.44
CA ILE A 789 -0.34 -7.46 -19.32
C ILE A 789 -0.69 -8.14 -20.65
N GLU A 790 -1.42 -7.48 -21.55
CA GLU A 790 -1.65 -8.02 -22.91
C GLU A 790 -0.35 -8.18 -23.72
N GLU A 791 0.64 -7.34 -23.48
CA GLU A 791 1.96 -7.49 -24.09
C GLU A 791 2.78 -8.66 -23.48
N LEU A 792 2.44 -9.10 -22.28
CA LEU A 792 3.06 -10.26 -21.60
C LEU A 792 2.43 -11.61 -22.00
N ASN A 793 1.20 -11.60 -22.51
CA ASN A 793 0.55 -12.81 -23.04
C ASN A 793 0.90 -13.08 -24.53
N ARG A 794 1.73 -12.24 -25.13
CA ARG A 794 2.22 -12.39 -26.52
C ARG A 794 3.71 -12.72 -26.61
N LEU A 795 4.36 -13.01 -25.48
CA LEU A 795 5.73 -13.50 -25.44
C LEU A 795 5.75 -15.02 -25.26
#